data_e0ac9021d855949d6e82ec0836cda0f1
#
_entry.id   e0ac9021d855949d6e82ec0836cda0f1
#
_cell.length_a   1.000
_cell.length_b   1.000
_cell.length_c   1.000
_cell.angle_alpha   90.00
_cell.angle_beta   90.00
_cell.angle_gamma   90.00
#
_symmetry.space_group_name_H-M   'P 1'
#
loop_
_entity.id
_entity.type
_entity.pdbx_description
1 polymer ?
#
loop_
_entity_poly.entity_id
_entity_poly.type
_entity_poly.pdbx_seq_one_letter_code
_entity_poly.pdbx_strand_id
1 'polypeptide(L)'
;MKKRLILTMAALVLTSVTIFAVPAKPGLKKKVTLKDGSTIELTLRGDEHFSFYTDAANKAFLLKDGALISLTQEEVAQKWNANKQYRLEQAGQKNNRRAARAGKPSQVTTGNQRGLVILLEYPDRKFVTENPQPTFNRFFNEEGYNEGGMAGSVRDYFKKQSYDQLTIDFDVVGPFTTANDMEYYGKHYTDDSGTEHNDRHPAIMAREAVDAAEAAGVDFSQYDWDEDGKVDQVFIIFAGYAEAQGGADETIWPHEWGLSGEDKEVQYDGVWINTYGCAAELRDNEGANMDGIGTACHEFSHCLGLPDMYDTNGYNYGMSYWDLMDSGSYLDNSRTPAGYTSYERWFSRWMEPVEIKEMTRIEGMKPLATNPEAYILYNEQNKNEYYLLENRQPVDFDGKLYGHGLLILHIDYNESAWTSNKVNTVADRQRVTIIPADNDFDYSLKGFQGDPWPGTAGNTQLTNYSTPAATLYNKNKDGQYLMSKSIDNITEDTDNNTISFVACRPELEIPVPSDGVEQEGSNSFSVKWQKVTGATSYEIELTAFNRASSDPAKALQQEFDFKGCYSKTTGYSDISTKLGSYGLPGWSGAILFTSPNLLKMGTSTKTGWVKTDTWKVPQSTDMTVVMGANVVKDPVDGTISITYGNEGDPVSTAAKQEVSFTVTADGKQVFTFKDVRKDLFWLEIKPSKQMYMNYLAVYDGIWTAEQLGINTESSSRRAGSEPEIFKTTNNGYTFTDLDTSKRYVYRVRSLGEEKTSSQWSEEKSFEFGSAGIIPGDANGDGTVNVSDIVLTVNYIMGNPAPNFNKEAADLNGDGEINVTDIVKMVNIIMEATSRRENRR
;
A
#
# COMPACT_ATOMS: atom_id res chain seq x y z
N MET A 1 -59.87 -11.17 -26.05
CA MET A 1 -59.50 -9.98 -25.22
C MET A 1 -58.63 -10.46 -24.10
N LYS A 2 -57.28 -10.36 -24.26
CA LYS A 2 -56.29 -10.68 -23.22
C LYS A 2 -55.81 -9.36 -22.60
N LYS A 3 -56.21 -9.10 -21.34
CA LYS A 3 -55.71 -7.99 -20.55
C LYS A 3 -54.24 -8.31 -20.16
N ARG A 4 -53.28 -7.54 -20.66
CA ARG A 4 -51.93 -7.49 -20.17
C ARG A 4 -51.90 -6.71 -18.86
N LEU A 5 -51.59 -7.41 -17.79
CA LEU A 5 -51.27 -6.82 -16.48
C LEU A 5 -49.83 -6.30 -16.59
N ILE A 6 -49.65 -5.00 -16.66
CA ILE A 6 -48.31 -4.35 -16.54
C ILE A 6 -48.04 -4.24 -15.04
N LEU A 7 -47.19 -5.10 -14.53
CA LEU A 7 -46.60 -4.96 -13.20
C LEU A 7 -45.51 -3.88 -13.28
N THR A 8 -45.82 -2.68 -12.82
CA THR A 8 -44.81 -1.64 -12.55
C THR A 8 -44.13 -2.07 -11.26
N MET A 9 -42.93 -2.64 -11.37
CA MET A 9 -41.97 -2.69 -10.27
C MET A 9 -41.51 -1.25 -9.99
N ALA A 10 -42.09 -0.63 -8.97
CA ALA A 10 -41.48 0.51 -8.34
C ALA A 10 -40.18 0.00 -7.66
N ALA A 11 -39.02 0.30 -8.24
CA ALA A 11 -37.78 0.16 -7.54
C ALA A 11 -37.84 1.13 -6.36
N LEU A 12 -38.00 0.62 -5.15
CA LEU A 12 -37.73 1.38 -3.93
C LEU A 12 -36.22 1.66 -3.94
N VAL A 13 -35.84 2.87 -4.31
CA VAL A 13 -34.51 3.38 -4.06
C VAL A 13 -34.43 3.65 -2.55
N LEU A 14 -33.79 2.78 -1.81
CA LEU A 14 -33.42 3.02 -0.42
C LEU A 14 -32.40 4.16 -0.40
N THR A 15 -32.82 5.30 0.08
CA THR A 15 -31.97 6.46 0.31
C THR A 15 -31.52 6.44 1.78
N SER A 16 -30.24 6.34 2.00
CA SER A 16 -29.64 6.32 3.34
C SER A 16 -29.35 7.75 3.82
N VAL A 17 -29.73 8.05 5.04
CA VAL A 17 -29.18 9.19 5.81
C VAL A 17 -27.75 8.79 6.17
N THR A 18 -26.79 9.62 5.86
CA THR A 18 -25.43 9.51 6.36
C THR A 18 -25.23 10.45 7.53
N ILE A 19 -24.51 10.00 8.53
CA ILE A 19 -24.04 10.78 9.67
C ILE A 19 -22.55 10.88 9.51
N PHE A 20 -21.98 12.04 9.75
CA PHE A 20 -20.58 12.35 9.58
C PHE A 20 -20.04 13.06 10.81
N ALA A 21 -18.78 12.88 11.14
CA ALA A 21 -18.14 13.64 12.21
C ALA A 21 -16.61 13.59 12.12
N VAL A 22 -15.95 14.50 12.82
CA VAL A 22 -14.49 14.41 12.99
C VAL A 22 -14.08 13.10 13.68
N PRO A 23 -12.98 12.48 13.28
CA PRO A 23 -12.41 11.37 14.03
C PRO A 23 -11.90 11.84 15.39
N ALA A 24 -11.68 10.93 16.35
CA ALA A 24 -10.97 11.26 17.57
C ALA A 24 -9.61 11.91 17.26
N LYS A 25 -9.27 13.01 17.96
CA LYS A 25 -8.02 13.75 17.75
C LYS A 25 -6.82 12.80 17.77
N PRO A 26 -6.01 12.75 16.72
CA PRO A 26 -4.91 11.79 16.61
C PRO A 26 -3.93 11.85 17.78
N GLY A 27 -3.60 10.68 18.34
CA GLY A 27 -2.66 10.56 19.45
C GLY A 27 -3.21 11.04 20.80
N LEU A 28 -4.49 11.38 20.89
CA LEU A 28 -5.13 11.82 22.14
C LEU A 28 -5.06 10.70 23.19
N LYS A 29 -4.35 10.96 24.28
CA LYS A 29 -4.20 10.06 25.39
C LYS A 29 -5.13 10.43 26.54
N LYS A 30 -5.96 9.49 26.96
CA LYS A 30 -6.80 9.60 28.17
C LYS A 30 -6.25 8.72 29.30
N LYS A 31 -6.22 9.27 30.53
CA LYS A 31 -5.96 8.49 31.75
C LYS A 31 -7.28 7.86 32.19
N VAL A 32 -7.34 6.55 32.12
CA VAL A 32 -8.50 5.77 32.49
C VAL A 32 -8.28 5.18 33.88
N THR A 33 -9.21 5.39 34.82
CA THR A 33 -9.17 4.77 36.15
C THR A 33 -9.94 3.46 36.11
N LEU A 34 -9.25 2.36 36.43
CA LEU A 34 -9.84 1.03 36.47
C LEU A 34 -10.57 0.78 37.80
N LYS A 35 -11.40 -0.25 37.83
CA LYS A 35 -12.22 -0.64 38.99
C LYS A 35 -11.41 -0.96 40.25
N ASP A 36 -10.16 -1.36 40.08
CA ASP A 36 -9.21 -1.61 41.20
C ASP A 36 -8.52 -0.32 41.72
N GLY A 37 -8.85 0.86 41.14
CA GLY A 37 -8.25 2.15 41.48
C GLY A 37 -6.94 2.44 40.75
N SER A 38 -6.42 1.52 39.93
CA SER A 38 -5.24 1.77 39.11
C SER A 38 -5.60 2.68 37.94
N THR A 39 -4.62 3.44 37.42
CA THR A 39 -4.80 4.27 36.22
C THR A 39 -3.92 3.74 35.07
N ILE A 40 -4.48 3.70 33.88
CA ILE A 40 -3.80 3.36 32.64
C ILE A 40 -3.96 4.50 31.64
N GLU A 41 -2.95 4.75 30.83
CA GLU A 41 -3.03 5.70 29.73
C GLU A 41 -3.34 4.95 28.43
N LEU A 42 -4.40 5.34 27.74
CA LEU A 42 -4.89 4.75 26.50
C LEU A 42 -5.13 5.85 25.46
N THR A 43 -5.04 5.50 24.18
CA THR A 43 -5.35 6.41 23.07
C THR A 43 -6.82 6.28 22.70
N LEU A 44 -7.57 7.39 22.66
CA LEU A 44 -8.93 7.44 22.15
C LEU A 44 -8.93 7.26 20.62
N ARG A 45 -9.89 6.50 20.11
CA ARG A 45 -10.14 6.22 18.69
C ARG A 45 -11.64 6.23 18.41
N GLY A 46 -11.98 6.29 17.12
CA GLY A 46 -13.37 6.21 16.65
C GLY A 46 -13.95 7.57 16.29
N ASP A 47 -15.25 7.59 16.17
CA ASP A 47 -16.07 8.75 15.78
C ASP A 47 -17.39 8.77 16.59
N GLU A 48 -18.35 9.57 16.18
CA GLU A 48 -19.68 9.72 16.84
C GLU A 48 -20.49 8.41 16.87
N HIS A 49 -20.19 7.49 15.96
CA HIS A 49 -20.91 6.21 15.95
C HIS A 49 -20.39 5.26 17.02
N PHE A 50 -19.08 5.21 17.20
CA PHE A 50 -18.46 4.33 18.18
C PHE A 50 -17.06 4.78 18.55
N SER A 51 -16.88 5.20 19.80
CA SER A 51 -15.57 5.47 20.39
C SER A 51 -15.02 4.27 21.15
N PHE A 52 -13.69 4.09 21.12
CA PHE A 52 -12.99 3.02 21.80
C PHE A 52 -11.55 3.43 22.12
N TYR A 53 -10.85 2.63 22.91
CA TYR A 53 -9.49 2.91 23.31
C TYR A 53 -8.49 1.92 22.72
N THR A 54 -7.25 2.38 22.47
CA THR A 54 -6.15 1.48 22.09
C THR A 54 -4.96 1.64 23.01
N ASP A 55 -4.23 0.54 23.27
CA ASP A 55 -2.92 0.57 23.94
C ASP A 55 -1.77 0.87 22.94
N ALA A 56 -0.55 0.94 23.44
CA ALA A 56 0.65 1.17 22.63
C ALA A 56 0.92 0.08 21.57
N ALA A 57 0.25 -1.07 21.67
CA ALA A 57 0.30 -2.14 20.68
C ALA A 57 -0.90 -2.13 19.72
N ASN A 58 -1.69 -1.04 19.71
CA ASN A 58 -2.93 -0.87 18.93
C ASN A 58 -3.99 -1.94 19.22
N LYS A 59 -3.97 -2.53 20.42
CA LYS A 59 -5.03 -3.44 20.85
C LYS A 59 -6.23 -2.62 21.30
N ALA A 60 -7.42 -2.91 20.76
CA ALA A 60 -8.65 -2.18 21.04
C ALA A 60 -9.31 -2.63 22.34
N PHE A 61 -9.90 -1.68 23.07
CA PHE A 61 -10.64 -1.88 24.31
C PHE A 61 -11.87 -0.98 24.38
N LEU A 62 -12.94 -1.51 24.94
CA LEU A 62 -14.06 -0.75 25.44
C LEU A 62 -13.90 -0.57 26.94
N LEU A 63 -14.16 0.64 27.44
CA LEU A 63 -14.22 0.91 28.89
C LEU A 63 -15.67 0.79 29.34
N LYS A 64 -15.95 -0.16 30.24
CA LYS A 64 -17.27 -0.37 30.82
C LYS A 64 -17.20 -0.59 32.31
N ASP A 65 -17.87 0.26 33.08
CA ASP A 65 -17.89 0.20 34.56
C ASP A 65 -16.47 0.11 35.19
N GLY A 66 -15.49 0.84 34.59
CA GLY A 66 -14.09 0.80 35.02
C GLY A 66 -13.34 -0.51 34.67
N ALA A 67 -13.88 -1.35 33.81
CA ALA A 67 -13.23 -2.54 33.27
C ALA A 67 -12.89 -2.36 31.78
N LEU A 68 -11.70 -2.81 31.37
CA LEU A 68 -11.31 -2.85 29.98
C LEU A 68 -11.73 -4.19 29.35
N ILE A 69 -12.62 -4.11 28.38
CA ILE A 69 -13.07 -5.25 27.56
C ILE A 69 -12.28 -5.20 26.26
N SER A 70 -11.49 -6.23 25.99
CA SER A 70 -10.71 -6.31 24.74
C SER A 70 -11.62 -6.57 23.55
N LEU A 71 -11.44 -5.79 22.48
CA LEU A 71 -12.14 -5.94 21.22
C LEU A 71 -11.18 -6.40 20.12
N THR A 72 -11.70 -7.17 19.17
CA THR A 72 -11.06 -7.43 17.88
C THR A 72 -11.40 -6.31 16.89
N GLN A 73 -10.66 -6.17 15.80
CA GLN A 73 -10.99 -5.22 14.72
C GLN A 73 -12.38 -5.50 14.12
N GLU A 74 -12.75 -6.77 14.00
CA GLU A 74 -14.06 -7.17 13.52
C GLU A 74 -15.18 -6.74 14.48
N GLU A 75 -14.99 -6.88 15.79
CA GLU A 75 -15.96 -6.43 16.81
C GLU A 75 -16.10 -4.91 16.83
N VAL A 76 -15.01 -4.15 16.64
CA VAL A 76 -15.07 -2.68 16.48
C VAL A 76 -15.91 -2.31 15.26
N ALA A 77 -15.62 -2.90 14.09
CA ALA A 77 -16.38 -2.66 12.87
C ALA A 77 -17.86 -3.08 12.99
N GLN A 78 -18.15 -4.17 13.68
CA GLN A 78 -19.53 -4.62 13.95
C GLN A 78 -20.27 -3.62 14.84
N LYS A 79 -19.66 -3.14 15.93
CA LYS A 79 -20.25 -2.13 16.82
C LYS A 79 -20.51 -0.82 16.10
N TRP A 80 -19.53 -0.33 15.34
CA TRP A 80 -19.67 0.89 14.53
C TRP A 80 -20.85 0.76 13.54
N ASN A 81 -20.90 -0.37 12.79
CA ASN A 81 -21.99 -0.60 11.84
C ASN A 81 -23.38 -0.72 12.55
N ALA A 82 -23.43 -1.37 13.71
CA ALA A 82 -24.67 -1.50 14.47
C ALA A 82 -25.19 -0.14 14.95
N ASN A 83 -24.31 0.71 15.49
CA ASN A 83 -24.67 2.06 15.94
C ASN A 83 -25.13 2.94 14.77
N LYS A 84 -24.38 2.89 13.63
CA LYS A 84 -24.80 3.60 12.43
C LYS A 84 -26.16 3.13 11.93
N GLN A 85 -26.39 1.82 11.87
CA GLN A 85 -27.67 1.27 11.44
C GLN A 85 -28.81 1.70 12.38
N TYR A 86 -28.58 1.67 13.68
CA TYR A 86 -29.55 2.14 14.67
C TYR A 86 -29.95 3.61 14.44
N ARG A 87 -28.98 4.51 14.26
CA ARG A 87 -29.23 5.94 13.98
C ARG A 87 -29.96 6.13 12.65
N LEU A 88 -29.63 5.36 11.61
CA LEU A 88 -30.33 5.38 10.33
C LEU A 88 -31.79 4.91 10.44
N GLU A 89 -32.07 3.92 11.26
CA GLU A 89 -33.42 3.44 11.53
C GLU A 89 -34.23 4.49 12.29
N GLN A 90 -33.65 5.18 13.26
CA GLN A 90 -34.28 6.30 13.96
C GLN A 90 -34.59 7.48 13.01
N ALA A 91 -33.69 7.78 12.08
CA ALA A 91 -33.87 8.87 11.10
C ALA A 91 -34.99 8.61 10.07
N GLY A 92 -35.56 7.42 10.03
CA GLY A 92 -36.75 7.12 9.22
C GLY A 92 -36.59 7.31 7.72
N GLN A 93 -35.37 7.16 7.15
CA GLN A 93 -35.05 7.19 5.70
C GLN A 93 -35.51 8.47 4.94
N LYS A 94 -35.60 9.61 5.59
CA LYS A 94 -36.19 10.82 4.98
C LYS A 94 -35.18 11.76 4.30
N ASN A 95 -33.88 11.58 4.45
CA ASN A 95 -32.88 12.43 3.82
C ASN A 95 -32.26 11.83 2.56
N ASN A 96 -32.45 12.52 1.44
CA ASN A 96 -32.01 12.11 0.10
C ASN A 96 -30.67 12.78 -0.28
N ARG A 97 -29.63 12.71 0.53
CA ARG A 97 -28.31 13.10 0.05
C ARG A 97 -27.81 12.03 -0.89
N ARG A 98 -27.64 12.42 -2.14
CA ARG A 98 -27.02 11.57 -3.15
C ARG A 98 -25.51 11.77 -3.09
N ALA A 99 -24.74 10.72 -2.86
CA ALA A 99 -23.31 10.80 -3.10
C ALA A 99 -23.06 11.26 -4.52
N ALA A 100 -22.32 12.32 -4.67
CA ALA A 100 -21.99 12.85 -5.96
C ALA A 100 -20.56 12.43 -6.36
N ARG A 101 -20.38 12.19 -7.66
CA ARG A 101 -19.05 12.04 -8.24
C ARG A 101 -18.40 13.44 -8.35
N ALA A 102 -17.08 13.51 -8.21
CA ALA A 102 -16.32 14.74 -8.43
C ALA A 102 -16.73 15.46 -9.73
N GLY A 103 -16.87 16.77 -9.69
CA GLY A 103 -17.41 17.60 -10.77
C GLY A 103 -18.94 17.57 -10.94
N LYS A 104 -19.68 16.88 -10.03
CA LYS A 104 -21.15 16.79 -10.07
C LYS A 104 -21.74 16.80 -8.66
N PRO A 105 -21.52 17.82 -7.83
CA PRO A 105 -22.06 17.91 -6.48
C PRO A 105 -23.58 17.91 -6.50
N SER A 106 -24.17 17.43 -5.42
CA SER A 106 -25.62 17.44 -5.21
C SER A 106 -26.11 18.71 -4.52
N GLN A 107 -25.19 19.47 -3.90
CA GLN A 107 -25.45 20.71 -3.17
C GLN A 107 -24.97 21.94 -3.94
N VAL A 108 -25.42 23.12 -3.51
CA VAL A 108 -24.88 24.39 -3.99
C VAL A 108 -23.48 24.60 -3.39
N THR A 109 -22.51 24.83 -4.25
CA THR A 109 -21.10 24.96 -3.85
C THR A 109 -20.48 26.26 -4.36
N THR A 110 -21.27 27.20 -4.89
CA THR A 110 -20.79 28.46 -5.46
C THR A 110 -21.73 29.63 -5.12
N GLY A 111 -21.24 30.85 -5.33
CA GLY A 111 -21.99 32.08 -5.11
C GLY A 111 -21.82 32.65 -3.72
N ASN A 112 -22.62 33.67 -3.42
CA ASN A 112 -22.68 34.28 -2.10
C ASN A 112 -23.85 33.65 -1.33
N GLN A 113 -23.56 32.91 -0.30
CA GLN A 113 -24.51 32.16 0.51
C GLN A 113 -24.61 32.74 1.92
N ARG A 114 -25.68 32.42 2.61
CA ARG A 114 -25.82 32.76 4.04
C ARG A 114 -25.76 31.48 4.86
N GLY A 115 -24.95 31.48 5.92
CA GLY A 115 -24.89 30.38 6.90
C GLY A 115 -25.51 30.84 8.24
N LEU A 116 -26.15 29.90 8.94
CA LEU A 116 -26.68 30.16 10.29
C LEU A 116 -25.80 29.47 11.32
N VAL A 117 -25.33 30.24 12.30
CA VAL A 117 -24.61 29.71 13.47
C VAL A 117 -25.40 30.06 14.74
N ILE A 118 -25.75 29.01 15.49
CA ILE A 118 -26.48 29.14 16.74
C ILE A 118 -25.55 28.84 17.92
N LEU A 119 -25.34 29.78 18.80
CA LEU A 119 -24.60 29.56 20.03
C LEU A 119 -25.53 28.96 21.07
N LEU A 120 -25.13 27.80 21.64
CA LEU A 120 -25.95 27.01 22.55
C LEU A 120 -25.18 26.71 23.84
N GLU A 121 -25.77 26.99 24.97
CA GLU A 121 -25.22 26.68 26.28
C GLU A 121 -26.20 25.87 27.13
N TYR A 122 -25.70 25.21 28.17
CA TYR A 122 -26.51 24.40 29.06
C TYR A 122 -26.76 25.12 30.39
N PRO A 123 -27.77 24.69 31.18
CA PRO A 123 -27.95 25.22 32.54
C PRO A 123 -26.71 25.10 33.41
N ASP A 124 -26.01 23.98 33.32
CA ASP A 124 -24.81 23.63 34.08
C ASP A 124 -23.48 23.99 33.37
N ARG A 125 -23.51 24.37 32.07
CA ARG A 125 -22.32 24.72 31.28
C ARG A 125 -22.56 25.95 30.42
N LYS A 126 -21.91 27.06 30.81
CA LYS A 126 -21.99 28.34 30.10
C LYS A 126 -20.76 28.61 29.29
N PHE A 127 -20.85 29.44 28.24
CA PHE A 127 -19.68 29.90 27.51
C PHE A 127 -18.64 30.51 28.44
N VAL A 128 -17.38 30.10 28.26
CA VAL A 128 -16.22 30.70 28.94
C VAL A 128 -15.68 31.88 28.13
N THR A 129 -15.88 31.83 26.82
CA THR A 129 -15.50 32.89 25.88
C THR A 129 -16.23 34.20 26.25
N GLU A 130 -15.47 35.29 26.46
CA GLU A 130 -16.05 36.60 26.72
C GLU A 130 -16.84 37.11 25.52
N ASN A 131 -18.05 37.66 25.78
CA ASN A 131 -18.94 38.16 24.74
C ASN A 131 -19.07 37.15 23.55
N PRO A 132 -19.63 35.96 23.77
CA PRO A 132 -19.54 34.87 22.82
C PRO A 132 -20.11 35.24 21.43
N GLN A 133 -21.25 35.91 21.34
CA GLN A 133 -21.85 36.22 20.04
C GLN A 133 -20.97 37.16 19.18
N PRO A 134 -20.43 38.29 19.61
CA PRO A 134 -19.50 39.10 18.84
C PRO A 134 -18.19 38.35 18.54
N THR A 135 -17.68 37.52 19.48
CA THR A 135 -16.44 36.78 19.29
C THR A 135 -16.60 35.73 18.21
N PHE A 136 -17.67 34.90 18.27
CA PHE A 136 -17.93 33.91 17.23
C PHE A 136 -18.36 34.53 15.90
N ASN A 137 -18.99 35.72 15.91
CA ASN A 137 -19.24 36.43 14.66
C ASN A 137 -17.92 36.76 13.93
N ARG A 138 -16.92 37.21 14.66
CA ARG A 138 -15.56 37.44 14.09
C ARG A 138 -14.88 36.15 13.66
N PHE A 139 -14.95 35.11 14.49
CA PHE A 139 -14.40 33.76 14.20
C PHE A 139 -14.96 33.21 12.88
N PHE A 140 -16.25 33.38 12.61
CA PHE A 140 -16.86 32.91 11.39
C PHE A 140 -16.64 33.82 10.17
N ASN A 141 -16.59 35.16 10.37
CA ASN A 141 -16.74 36.14 9.28
C ASN A 141 -15.57 37.09 9.03
N GLU A 142 -14.73 37.40 10.05
CA GLU A 142 -13.73 38.48 9.94
C GLU A 142 -12.63 38.07 8.95
N GLU A 143 -12.42 38.90 7.92
CA GLU A 143 -11.33 38.67 6.95
C GLU A 143 -9.97 38.80 7.63
N GLY A 144 -9.12 37.74 7.44
CA GLY A 144 -7.80 37.68 8.08
C GLY A 144 -7.84 37.49 9.60
N TYR A 145 -8.91 36.87 10.13
CA TYR A 145 -9.04 36.55 11.56
C TYR A 145 -7.82 35.77 12.07
N ASN A 146 -7.18 36.31 13.13
CA ASN A 146 -5.93 35.73 13.64
C ASN A 146 -5.86 35.62 15.17
N GLU A 147 -6.95 35.87 15.88
CA GLU A 147 -6.99 35.68 17.33
C GLU A 147 -6.69 34.24 17.70
N GLY A 148 -5.99 34.04 18.81
CA GLY A 148 -5.55 32.70 19.22
C GLY A 148 -4.58 32.01 18.25
N GLY A 149 -4.12 32.69 17.20
CA GLY A 149 -3.22 32.15 16.18
C GLY A 149 -3.92 31.46 15.01
N MET A 150 -5.20 31.77 14.78
CA MET A 150 -5.95 31.27 13.62
C MET A 150 -5.35 31.77 12.30
N ALA A 151 -5.41 30.98 11.26
CA ALA A 151 -4.93 31.33 9.91
C ALA A 151 -5.95 32.12 9.08
N GLY A 152 -7.15 32.32 9.59
CA GLY A 152 -8.27 32.96 8.97
C GLY A 152 -9.57 32.63 9.71
N SER A 153 -10.70 33.19 9.28
CA SER A 153 -12.04 32.81 9.70
C SER A 153 -12.56 31.57 8.94
N VAL A 154 -13.67 31.00 9.36
CA VAL A 154 -14.37 29.94 8.63
C VAL A 154 -14.73 30.40 7.20
N ARG A 155 -15.21 31.65 7.08
CA ARG A 155 -15.47 32.30 5.79
C ARG A 155 -14.21 32.39 4.92
N ASP A 156 -13.07 32.81 5.50
CA ASP A 156 -11.79 32.87 4.78
C ASP A 156 -11.39 31.49 4.26
N TYR A 157 -11.60 30.44 5.06
CA TYR A 157 -11.30 29.08 4.65
C TYR A 157 -12.06 28.73 3.36
N PHE A 158 -13.39 28.73 3.38
CA PHE A 158 -14.20 28.34 2.21
C PHE A 158 -13.97 29.26 1.00
N LYS A 159 -13.80 30.56 1.21
CA LYS A 159 -13.49 31.51 0.16
C LYS A 159 -12.16 31.16 -0.54
N LYS A 160 -11.10 30.86 0.21
CA LYS A 160 -9.80 30.47 -0.34
C LYS A 160 -9.83 29.08 -0.99
N GLN A 161 -10.47 28.08 -0.34
CA GLN A 161 -10.57 26.75 -0.90
C GLN A 161 -11.30 26.73 -2.26
N SER A 162 -12.26 27.62 -2.43
CA SER A 162 -13.07 27.74 -3.64
C SER A 162 -12.47 28.70 -4.69
N TYR A 163 -11.29 29.28 -4.47
CA TYR A 163 -10.74 30.33 -5.32
C TYR A 163 -11.75 31.48 -5.52
N ASP A 164 -12.32 32.00 -4.44
CA ASP A 164 -13.34 33.04 -4.41
C ASP A 164 -14.69 32.70 -5.09
N GLN A 165 -14.94 31.42 -5.44
CA GLN A 165 -16.20 31.02 -6.08
C GLN A 165 -17.35 30.80 -5.09
N LEU A 166 -17.05 30.54 -3.80
CA LEU A 166 -18.00 30.42 -2.70
C LEU A 166 -17.63 31.43 -1.61
N THR A 167 -18.57 32.28 -1.24
CA THR A 167 -18.49 33.12 -0.04
C THR A 167 -19.68 32.83 0.84
N ILE A 168 -19.46 32.60 2.14
CA ILE A 168 -20.53 32.36 3.11
C ILE A 168 -20.48 33.45 4.14
N ASP A 169 -21.56 34.23 4.24
CA ASP A 169 -21.76 35.22 5.31
C ASP A 169 -22.57 34.55 6.42
N PHE A 170 -21.99 34.41 7.61
CA PHE A 170 -22.60 33.72 8.73
C PHE A 170 -23.35 34.66 9.64
N ASP A 171 -24.63 34.37 9.88
CA ASP A 171 -25.43 35.01 10.92
C ASP A 171 -25.22 34.25 12.24
N VAL A 172 -24.63 34.90 13.24
CA VAL A 172 -24.36 34.29 14.54
C VAL A 172 -25.38 34.78 15.55
N VAL A 173 -26.18 33.88 16.11
CA VAL A 173 -27.25 34.17 17.05
C VAL A 173 -27.07 33.46 18.39
N GLY A 174 -27.70 33.93 19.45
CA GLY A 174 -27.58 33.41 20.81
C GLY A 174 -26.56 34.16 21.66
N PRO A 175 -26.05 33.59 22.78
CA PRO A 175 -26.26 32.18 23.19
C PRO A 175 -27.66 31.94 23.74
N PHE A 176 -28.21 30.77 23.40
CA PHE A 176 -29.45 30.26 23.97
C PHE A 176 -29.14 29.16 24.97
N THR A 177 -30.05 28.94 25.97
CA THR A 177 -29.85 27.92 26.99
C THR A 177 -30.79 26.74 26.75
N THR A 178 -30.30 25.52 26.73
CA THR A 178 -31.06 24.28 26.61
C THR A 178 -31.96 24.05 27.83
N ALA A 179 -32.96 23.17 27.69
CA ALA A 179 -33.87 22.81 28.79
C ALA A 179 -33.20 21.94 29.85
N ASN A 180 -32.22 21.11 29.48
CA ASN A 180 -31.54 20.16 30.34
C ASN A 180 -30.04 20.44 30.40
N ASP A 181 -29.34 19.84 31.39
CA ASP A 181 -27.90 19.86 31.54
C ASP A 181 -27.20 19.08 30.39
N MET A 182 -25.92 19.35 30.13
CA MET A 182 -25.15 18.75 29.04
C MET A 182 -25.23 17.24 29.04
N GLU A 183 -25.13 16.58 30.21
CA GLU A 183 -25.17 15.11 30.36
C GLU A 183 -26.46 14.51 29.74
N TYR A 184 -27.58 15.22 29.73
CA TYR A 184 -28.83 14.72 29.12
C TYR A 184 -28.68 14.50 27.63
N TYR A 185 -27.89 15.31 26.94
CA TYR A 185 -27.71 15.27 25.48
C TYR A 185 -26.53 14.39 25.04
N GLY A 186 -25.39 14.52 25.71
CA GLY A 186 -24.13 13.93 25.27
C GLY A 186 -23.77 12.61 25.94
N LYS A 187 -24.35 12.24 27.08
CA LYS A 187 -23.95 11.03 27.81
C LYS A 187 -24.14 9.77 26.99
N HIS A 188 -23.11 8.92 26.99
CA HIS A 188 -23.20 7.57 26.43
C HIS A 188 -24.32 6.76 27.11
N TYR A 189 -24.97 5.89 26.37
CA TYR A 189 -26.03 5.03 26.89
C TYR A 189 -25.99 3.64 26.23
N THR A 190 -26.59 2.68 26.92
CA THR A 190 -26.77 1.31 26.37
C THR A 190 -28.27 1.16 26.09
N ASP A 191 -28.62 0.76 24.88
CA ASP A 191 -30.01 0.50 24.50
C ASP A 191 -30.53 -0.83 25.07
N ASP A 192 -31.83 -1.12 24.86
CA ASP A 192 -32.47 -2.33 25.30
C ASP A 192 -31.89 -3.62 24.66
N SER A 193 -31.17 -3.51 23.54
CA SER A 193 -30.47 -4.61 22.89
C SER A 193 -29.11 -4.89 23.51
N GLY A 194 -28.61 -4.00 24.38
CA GLY A 194 -27.28 -4.04 24.97
C GLY A 194 -26.20 -3.38 24.12
N THR A 195 -26.58 -2.64 23.07
CA THR A 195 -25.67 -1.86 22.22
C THR A 195 -25.35 -0.54 22.91
N GLU A 196 -24.08 -0.17 22.95
CA GLU A 196 -23.60 1.09 23.52
C GLU A 196 -23.55 2.16 22.42
N HIS A 197 -24.04 3.33 22.72
CA HIS A 197 -24.12 4.49 21.82
C HIS A 197 -23.43 5.68 22.47
N ASN A 198 -22.73 6.49 21.65
CA ASN A 198 -22.32 7.85 22.01
C ASN A 198 -23.55 8.77 21.94
N ASP A 199 -23.50 9.92 22.58
CA ASP A 199 -24.50 10.99 22.52
C ASP A 199 -25.99 10.55 22.58
N ARG A 200 -26.63 10.80 23.69
CA ARG A 200 -27.96 10.27 23.94
C ARG A 200 -29.06 10.99 23.17
N HIS A 201 -29.01 12.34 23.10
CA HIS A 201 -30.07 13.15 22.53
C HIS A 201 -29.54 14.35 21.72
N PRO A 202 -28.61 14.16 20.77
CA PRO A 202 -28.00 15.26 20.04
C PRO A 202 -28.99 15.99 19.12
N ALA A 203 -29.94 15.27 18.50
CA ALA A 203 -30.97 15.91 17.67
C ALA A 203 -32.01 16.69 18.49
N ILE A 204 -32.28 16.29 19.75
CA ILE A 204 -33.10 17.14 20.68
C ILE A 204 -32.36 18.42 21.00
N MET A 205 -31.04 18.35 21.29
CA MET A 205 -30.22 19.53 21.52
C MET A 205 -30.31 20.50 20.33
N ALA A 206 -30.08 19.98 19.12
CA ALA A 206 -30.12 20.77 17.90
C ALA A 206 -31.52 21.35 17.63
N ARG A 207 -32.57 20.59 17.92
CA ARG A 207 -33.95 21.09 17.79
C ARG A 207 -34.24 22.22 18.75
N GLU A 208 -33.82 22.17 20.01
CA GLU A 208 -33.98 23.25 20.98
C GLU A 208 -33.23 24.52 20.53
N ALA A 209 -32.04 24.38 19.89
CA ALA A 209 -31.32 25.48 19.29
C ALA A 209 -32.11 26.16 18.16
N VAL A 210 -32.68 25.35 17.24
CA VAL A 210 -33.52 25.83 16.14
C VAL A 210 -34.77 26.56 16.66
N ASP A 211 -35.48 25.97 17.65
CA ASP A 211 -36.67 26.57 18.22
C ASP A 211 -36.38 27.91 18.92
N ALA A 212 -35.24 28.02 19.60
CA ALA A 212 -34.79 29.24 20.23
C ALA A 212 -34.42 30.32 19.21
N ALA A 213 -33.79 29.94 18.09
CA ALA A 213 -33.49 30.86 17.00
C ALA A 213 -34.75 31.42 16.32
N GLU A 214 -35.74 30.57 16.05
CA GLU A 214 -37.06 30.96 15.55
C GLU A 214 -37.74 31.95 16.51
N ALA A 215 -37.76 31.62 17.81
CA ALA A 215 -38.32 32.52 18.84
C ALA A 215 -37.59 33.87 18.93
N ALA A 216 -36.31 33.92 18.52
CA ALA A 216 -35.51 35.14 18.42
C ALA A 216 -35.75 35.93 17.11
N GLY A 217 -36.52 35.39 16.17
CA GLY A 217 -36.90 36.03 14.91
C GLY A 217 -35.93 35.77 13.76
N VAL A 218 -35.25 34.65 13.78
CA VAL A 218 -34.42 34.20 12.61
C VAL A 218 -35.35 33.76 11.48
N ASP A 219 -35.15 34.27 10.29
CA ASP A 219 -35.88 33.88 9.07
C ASP A 219 -35.13 32.75 8.36
N PHE A 220 -35.56 31.51 8.58
CA PHE A 220 -34.92 30.31 8.05
C PHE A 220 -34.95 30.18 6.52
N SER A 221 -35.88 30.86 5.85
CA SER A 221 -35.95 30.87 4.38
C SER A 221 -34.69 31.45 3.71
N GLN A 222 -33.86 32.19 4.44
CA GLN A 222 -32.63 32.79 3.93
C GLN A 222 -31.47 31.77 3.83
N TYR A 223 -31.61 30.60 4.37
CA TYR A 223 -30.60 29.53 4.40
C TYR A 223 -30.96 28.32 3.51
N ASP A 224 -31.97 28.46 2.65
CA ASP A 224 -32.34 27.56 1.56
C ASP A 224 -31.63 28.04 0.27
N TRP A 225 -30.46 27.46 0.01
CA TRP A 225 -29.54 27.97 -1.02
C TRP A 225 -29.96 27.63 -2.45
N ASP A 226 -30.69 26.52 -2.65
CA ASP A 226 -31.12 26.03 -3.97
C ASP A 226 -32.65 26.15 -4.18
N GLU A 227 -33.35 26.77 -3.21
CA GLU A 227 -34.79 27.00 -3.24
C GLU A 227 -35.62 25.67 -3.33
N ASP A 228 -35.09 24.58 -2.76
CA ASP A 228 -35.77 23.28 -2.74
C ASP A 228 -36.80 23.15 -1.59
N GLY A 229 -36.92 24.15 -0.76
CA GLY A 229 -37.80 24.20 0.39
C GLY A 229 -37.21 23.58 1.65
N LYS A 230 -35.87 23.47 1.70
CA LYS A 230 -35.14 22.97 2.86
C LYS A 230 -33.94 23.86 3.16
N VAL A 231 -33.68 24.05 4.44
CA VAL A 231 -32.46 24.71 4.91
C VAL A 231 -31.28 23.79 4.60
N ASP A 232 -30.28 24.28 3.87
CA ASP A 232 -29.07 23.52 3.53
C ASP A 232 -28.24 23.19 4.77
N GLN A 233 -28.16 24.12 5.74
CA GLN A 233 -27.32 23.93 6.90
C GLN A 233 -27.71 24.85 8.07
N VAL A 234 -27.74 24.27 9.28
CA VAL A 234 -27.70 24.97 10.57
C VAL A 234 -26.42 24.54 11.27
N PHE A 235 -25.62 25.44 11.79
CA PHE A 235 -24.43 25.13 12.54
C PHE A 235 -24.58 25.55 14.02
N ILE A 236 -24.15 24.70 14.94
CA ILE A 236 -24.28 24.92 16.38
C ILE A 236 -22.89 24.93 17.00
N ILE A 237 -22.57 26.01 17.72
CA ILE A 237 -21.45 26.02 18.64
C ILE A 237 -22.00 25.82 20.06
N PHE A 238 -21.64 24.70 20.67
CA PHE A 238 -22.04 24.37 22.03
C PHE A 238 -20.96 24.77 23.06
N ALA A 239 -21.35 25.22 24.22
CA ALA A 239 -20.47 25.66 25.29
C ALA A 239 -19.66 24.49 25.89
N GLY A 240 -18.38 24.72 26.14
CA GLY A 240 -17.47 23.74 26.75
C GLY A 240 -16.68 22.91 25.76
N TYR A 241 -16.33 21.67 26.15
CA TYR A 241 -15.42 20.79 25.43
C TYR A 241 -16.17 19.74 24.61
N ALA A 242 -15.47 19.14 23.63
CA ALA A 242 -15.92 18.01 22.84
C ALA A 242 -15.22 16.70 23.25
N GLU A 243 -15.94 15.58 23.20
CA GLU A 243 -15.37 14.25 23.48
C GLU A 243 -14.27 13.89 22.50
N ALA A 244 -14.43 14.16 21.19
CA ALA A 244 -13.45 13.92 20.14
C ALA A 244 -12.06 14.52 20.44
N GLN A 245 -12.00 15.59 21.25
CA GLN A 245 -10.76 16.24 21.66
C GLN A 245 -10.38 15.98 23.13
N GLY A 246 -11.01 15.03 23.80
CA GLY A 246 -10.68 14.58 25.14
C GLY A 246 -11.62 15.07 26.24
N GLY A 247 -12.71 15.70 25.91
CA GLY A 247 -13.81 15.98 26.84
C GLY A 247 -14.31 14.71 27.53
N ALA A 248 -15.12 14.88 28.55
CA ALA A 248 -15.72 13.79 29.27
C ALA A 248 -16.82 13.07 28.45
N ASP A 249 -17.15 11.82 28.80
CA ASP A 249 -18.12 10.98 28.06
C ASP A 249 -19.57 11.52 28.12
N GLU A 250 -19.84 12.59 28.88
CA GLU A 250 -21.06 13.34 28.89
C GLU A 250 -21.09 14.55 27.93
N THR A 251 -19.98 14.84 27.25
CA THR A 251 -19.90 15.92 26.26
C THR A 251 -20.26 15.43 24.87
N ILE A 252 -20.81 16.30 24.04
CA ILE A 252 -21.20 16.00 22.67
C ILE A 252 -19.95 15.74 21.80
N TRP A 253 -20.03 14.73 20.95
CA TRP A 253 -19.08 14.54 19.86
C TRP A 253 -19.44 15.50 18.71
N PRO A 254 -18.52 16.33 18.16
CA PRO A 254 -18.81 17.14 16.98
C PRO A 254 -19.22 16.27 15.80
N HIS A 255 -20.33 16.64 15.14
CA HIS A 255 -20.89 15.85 14.03
C HIS A 255 -21.80 16.68 13.12
N GLU A 256 -22.05 16.18 11.92
CA GLU A 256 -23.16 16.56 11.05
C GLU A 256 -24.23 15.48 11.06
N TRP A 257 -25.49 15.88 11.30
CA TRP A 257 -26.61 14.96 11.32
C TRP A 257 -27.94 15.64 10.94
N GLY A 258 -29.04 14.85 11.07
CA GLY A 258 -30.41 15.32 10.83
C GLY A 258 -31.27 15.28 12.08
N LEU A 259 -32.10 16.30 12.25
CA LEU A 259 -33.11 16.35 13.29
C LEU A 259 -34.11 15.17 13.24
N SER A 260 -34.32 14.61 12.03
CA SER A 260 -35.15 13.42 11.83
C SER A 260 -34.59 12.16 12.50
N GLY A 261 -33.31 12.18 12.94
CA GLY A 261 -32.73 11.09 13.72
C GLY A 261 -33.44 10.80 15.04
N GLU A 262 -34.17 11.79 15.59
CA GLU A 262 -35.01 11.64 16.79
C GLU A 262 -36.44 12.15 16.53
N ASP A 263 -36.94 12.12 15.28
CA ASP A 263 -38.25 12.65 14.87
C ASP A 263 -38.48 14.12 15.22
N LYS A 264 -37.42 14.97 15.04
CA LYS A 264 -37.41 16.37 15.42
C LYS A 264 -37.40 17.37 14.26
N GLU A 265 -37.43 16.89 12.99
CA GLU A 265 -37.53 17.81 11.86
C GLU A 265 -38.72 18.79 12.02
N VAL A 266 -38.54 20.02 11.58
CA VAL A 266 -39.50 21.09 11.72
C VAL A 266 -39.57 21.95 10.47
N GLN A 267 -40.70 22.63 10.30
CA GLN A 267 -40.89 23.63 9.26
C GLN A 267 -41.13 25.00 9.88
N TYR A 268 -40.24 25.97 9.55
CA TYR A 268 -40.37 27.39 9.88
C TYR A 268 -40.21 28.20 8.61
N ASP A 269 -40.84 29.35 8.50
CA ASP A 269 -40.74 30.29 7.36
C ASP A 269 -41.01 29.65 5.99
N GLY A 270 -41.71 28.51 5.93
CA GLY A 270 -42.01 27.78 4.71
C GLY A 270 -40.98 26.77 4.29
N VAL A 271 -39.83 26.66 4.96
CA VAL A 271 -38.76 25.70 4.68
C VAL A 271 -38.64 24.65 5.77
N TRP A 272 -38.20 23.42 5.37
CA TRP A 272 -37.91 22.34 6.30
C TRP A 272 -36.49 22.46 6.87
N ILE A 273 -36.38 22.29 8.17
CA ILE A 273 -35.10 22.27 8.87
C ILE A 273 -34.85 20.86 9.35
N ASN A 274 -33.77 20.26 8.86
CA ASN A 274 -33.36 18.89 9.22
C ASN A 274 -31.86 18.75 9.41
N THR A 275 -31.05 19.24 8.48
CA THR A 275 -29.57 19.13 8.53
C THR A 275 -28.99 20.12 9.54
N TYR A 276 -28.12 19.63 10.43
CA TYR A 276 -27.30 20.47 11.31
C TYR A 276 -25.90 19.91 11.46
N GLY A 277 -24.92 20.77 11.66
CA GLY A 277 -23.59 20.43 12.14
C GLY A 277 -23.33 21.05 13.50
N CYS A 278 -22.40 20.49 14.28
CA CYS A 278 -22.04 21.07 15.57
C CYS A 278 -20.55 20.95 15.88
N ALA A 279 -20.04 21.93 16.67
CA ALA A 279 -18.68 21.91 17.19
C ALA A 279 -18.65 22.54 18.60
N ALA A 280 -17.58 22.26 19.35
CA ALA A 280 -17.41 22.76 20.69
C ALA A 280 -16.84 24.20 20.71
N GLU A 281 -17.11 24.93 21.78
CA GLU A 281 -16.45 26.19 22.09
C GLU A 281 -14.95 26.02 22.34
N LEU A 282 -14.60 25.01 23.16
CA LEU A 282 -13.25 24.82 23.70
C LEU A 282 -12.58 23.57 23.18
N ARG A 283 -11.29 23.66 22.92
CA ARG A 283 -10.44 22.53 22.59
C ARG A 283 -9.90 21.82 23.83
N ASP A 284 -9.42 20.60 23.65
CA ASP A 284 -8.83 19.74 24.67
C ASP A 284 -9.86 19.34 25.75
N ASN A 285 -9.50 19.33 27.03
CA ASN A 285 -10.39 18.96 28.15
C ASN A 285 -10.18 19.82 29.41
N GLU A 286 -9.33 20.85 29.29
CA GLU A 286 -9.04 21.76 30.38
C GLU A 286 -8.60 23.13 29.84
N GLY A 287 -8.73 24.15 30.66
CA GLY A 287 -8.39 25.55 30.31
C GLY A 287 -9.54 26.31 29.65
N ALA A 288 -9.23 27.43 29.05
CA ALA A 288 -10.21 28.31 28.39
C ALA A 288 -9.77 28.65 26.95
N ASN A 289 -9.09 27.69 26.29
CA ASN A 289 -8.67 27.89 24.91
C ASN A 289 -9.82 27.58 23.96
N MET A 290 -10.23 28.57 23.21
CA MET A 290 -11.22 28.38 22.15
C MET A 290 -10.71 27.36 21.11
N ASP A 291 -11.60 26.53 20.59
CA ASP A 291 -11.23 25.58 19.52
C ASP A 291 -10.88 26.36 18.25
N GLY A 292 -10.11 25.70 17.36
CA GLY A 292 -9.78 26.25 16.05
C GLY A 292 -10.93 26.12 15.05
N ILE A 293 -10.75 26.74 13.88
CA ILE A 293 -11.75 26.67 12.81
C ILE A 293 -11.87 25.29 12.17
N GLY A 294 -10.88 24.42 12.39
CA GLY A 294 -10.75 23.15 11.66
C GLY A 294 -11.93 22.20 11.86
N THR A 295 -12.39 22.02 13.11
CA THR A 295 -13.57 21.20 13.40
C THR A 295 -14.83 21.79 12.74
N ALA A 296 -15.02 23.11 12.85
CA ALA A 296 -16.16 23.79 12.22
C ALA A 296 -16.12 23.68 10.68
N CYS A 297 -14.94 23.81 10.07
CA CYS A 297 -14.78 23.63 8.62
C CYS A 297 -15.05 22.19 8.17
N HIS A 298 -14.63 21.20 8.95
CA HIS A 298 -14.86 19.77 8.65
C HIS A 298 -16.36 19.46 8.67
N GLU A 299 -17.04 19.74 9.77
CA GLU A 299 -18.48 19.45 9.92
C GLU A 299 -19.35 20.23 8.91
N PHE A 300 -18.96 21.47 8.61
CA PHE A 300 -19.64 22.23 7.57
C PHE A 300 -19.41 21.66 6.16
N SER A 301 -18.26 21.04 5.90
CA SER A 301 -17.96 20.42 4.60
C SER A 301 -18.86 19.24 4.28
N HIS A 302 -19.36 18.53 5.30
CA HIS A 302 -20.40 17.52 5.12
C HIS A 302 -21.69 18.10 4.58
N CYS A 303 -22.03 19.33 4.97
CA CYS A 303 -23.17 20.05 4.40
C CYS A 303 -22.99 20.36 2.92
N LEU A 304 -21.74 20.46 2.42
CA LEU A 304 -21.42 20.55 0.99
C LEU A 304 -21.42 19.19 0.28
N GLY A 305 -21.65 18.09 0.99
CA GLY A 305 -21.80 16.74 0.46
C GLY A 305 -20.55 15.87 0.47
N LEU A 306 -19.46 16.31 1.10
CA LEU A 306 -18.22 15.53 1.22
C LEU A 306 -18.38 14.44 2.31
N PRO A 307 -17.92 13.20 2.07
CA PRO A 307 -17.82 12.17 3.09
C PRO A 307 -16.52 12.29 3.87
N ASP A 308 -16.39 11.55 4.97
CA ASP A 308 -15.13 11.37 5.66
C ASP A 308 -14.10 10.64 4.78
N MET A 309 -12.86 11.12 4.81
CA MET A 309 -11.73 10.52 4.11
C MET A 309 -10.82 9.71 5.04
N TYR A 310 -11.15 9.62 6.34
CA TYR A 310 -10.52 8.69 7.27
C TYR A 310 -11.19 7.31 7.24
N ASP A 311 -10.56 6.32 7.86
CA ASP A 311 -11.19 5.02 8.12
C ASP A 311 -12.10 5.11 9.34
N THR A 312 -13.39 5.09 9.14
CA THR A 312 -14.39 5.13 10.21
C THR A 312 -14.31 3.91 11.16
N ASN A 313 -13.53 2.87 10.84
CA ASN A 313 -13.16 1.80 11.79
C ASN A 313 -11.87 2.13 12.57
N GLY A 314 -11.16 3.20 12.23
CA GLY A 314 -10.02 3.75 12.99
C GLY A 314 -8.69 3.01 12.85
N TYR A 315 -8.46 2.23 11.79
CA TYR A 315 -7.25 1.42 11.62
C TYR A 315 -6.41 1.74 10.39
N ASN A 316 -7.03 2.18 9.29
CA ASN A 316 -6.36 2.45 8.04
C ASN A 316 -5.85 3.89 7.98
N TYR A 317 -4.89 4.15 7.09
CA TYR A 317 -4.25 5.47 6.98
C TYR A 317 -5.20 6.56 6.51
N GLY A 318 -6.13 6.24 5.57
CA GLY A 318 -7.00 7.25 4.96
C GLY A 318 -6.22 8.30 4.18
N MET A 319 -6.53 9.56 4.45
CA MET A 319 -5.81 10.73 3.98
C MET A 319 -4.98 11.40 5.08
N SER A 320 -5.18 11.00 6.34
CA SER A 320 -4.46 11.50 7.50
C SER A 320 -4.44 13.05 7.58
N TYR A 321 -3.29 13.67 7.81
CA TYR A 321 -3.16 15.14 7.92
C TYR A 321 -3.17 15.89 6.57
N TRP A 322 -3.27 15.17 5.43
CA TRP A 322 -3.28 15.78 4.11
C TRP A 322 -4.64 16.34 3.69
N ASP A 323 -5.68 16.06 4.45
CA ASP A 323 -7.07 16.33 4.07
C ASP A 323 -7.89 16.85 5.26
N LEU A 324 -8.72 17.88 5.02
CA LEU A 324 -9.64 18.41 6.03
C LEU A 324 -10.64 17.35 6.49
N MET A 325 -11.12 16.49 5.56
CA MET A 325 -12.12 15.45 5.85
C MET A 325 -11.51 14.22 6.53
N ASP A 326 -10.29 14.37 7.05
CA ASP A 326 -9.57 13.46 7.93
C ASP A 326 -8.88 14.27 9.04
N SER A 327 -7.79 13.84 9.55
CA SER A 327 -7.03 14.44 10.65
C SER A 327 -6.43 15.82 10.32
N GLY A 328 -6.44 16.24 9.06
CA GLY A 328 -6.04 17.57 8.64
C GLY A 328 -6.83 18.69 9.28
N SER A 329 -8.06 18.42 9.77
CA SER A 329 -8.85 19.33 10.59
C SER A 329 -8.16 19.72 11.90
N TYR A 330 -7.28 18.87 12.44
CA TYR A 330 -6.57 19.09 13.72
C TYR A 330 -5.19 19.74 13.59
N LEU A 331 -4.75 20.08 12.36
CA LEU A 331 -3.45 20.73 12.18
C LEU A 331 -3.35 22.03 12.99
N ASP A 332 -2.19 22.24 13.61
CA ASP A 332 -1.94 23.37 14.49
C ASP A 332 -3.00 23.56 15.60
N ASN A 333 -3.52 22.48 16.14
CA ASN A 333 -4.68 22.48 17.07
C ASN A 333 -5.93 23.11 16.44
N SER A 334 -6.31 22.66 15.27
CA SER A 334 -7.45 23.12 14.47
C SER A 334 -7.40 24.60 14.04
N ARG A 335 -6.27 25.31 14.27
CA ARG A 335 -6.14 26.75 13.94
C ARG A 335 -5.79 27.00 12.48
N THR A 336 -5.07 26.06 11.88
CA THR A 336 -4.64 26.08 10.48
C THR A 336 -4.96 24.74 9.87
N PRO A 337 -6.23 24.39 9.63
CA PRO A 337 -6.59 23.10 9.04
C PRO A 337 -6.03 22.96 7.64
N ALA A 338 -5.81 21.72 7.19
CA ALA A 338 -5.37 21.44 5.83
C ALA A 338 -6.31 22.05 4.79
N GLY A 339 -5.75 22.56 3.70
CA GLY A 339 -6.56 22.94 2.54
C GLY A 339 -7.17 21.69 1.88
N TYR A 340 -8.28 21.88 1.20
CA TYR A 340 -8.90 20.84 0.39
C TYR A 340 -7.91 20.28 -0.65
N THR A 341 -7.98 18.99 -0.86
CA THR A 341 -7.28 18.32 -1.97
C THR A 341 -7.88 18.69 -3.34
N SER A 342 -7.21 18.34 -4.40
CA SER A 342 -7.75 18.52 -5.77
C SER A 342 -9.03 17.70 -5.99
N TYR A 343 -9.20 16.58 -5.26
CA TYR A 343 -10.42 15.79 -5.31
C TYR A 343 -11.64 16.58 -4.81
N GLU A 344 -11.56 17.17 -3.64
CA GLU A 344 -12.66 17.92 -3.01
C GLU A 344 -12.98 19.19 -3.76
N ARG A 345 -11.94 19.90 -4.24
CA ARG A 345 -12.14 21.09 -5.09
C ARG A 345 -12.81 20.75 -6.42
N TRP A 346 -12.44 19.63 -7.02
CA TRP A 346 -13.10 19.11 -8.22
C TRP A 346 -14.51 18.62 -7.91
N PHE A 347 -14.70 17.89 -6.80
CA PHE A 347 -16.02 17.52 -6.32
C PHE A 347 -16.95 18.73 -6.23
N SER A 348 -16.49 19.83 -5.64
CA SER A 348 -17.23 21.06 -5.45
C SER A 348 -17.31 21.96 -6.69
N ARG A 349 -16.76 21.56 -7.85
CA ARG A 349 -16.68 22.31 -9.13
C ARG A 349 -15.86 23.59 -9.05
N TRP A 350 -14.97 23.72 -8.11
CA TRP A 350 -14.09 24.90 -8.00
C TRP A 350 -12.89 24.83 -8.94
N MET A 351 -12.58 23.64 -9.44
CA MET A 351 -11.56 23.39 -10.45
C MET A 351 -11.92 22.14 -11.28
N GLU A 352 -11.22 21.96 -12.40
CA GLU A 352 -11.25 20.75 -13.25
C GLU A 352 -9.82 20.27 -13.45
N PRO A 353 -9.44 19.06 -13.01
CA PRO A 353 -8.12 18.51 -13.28
C PRO A 353 -7.89 18.28 -14.78
N VAL A 354 -6.68 18.56 -15.25
CA VAL A 354 -6.30 18.35 -16.66
C VAL A 354 -5.94 16.89 -16.88
N GLU A 355 -6.67 16.20 -17.78
CA GLU A 355 -6.37 14.80 -18.12
C GLU A 355 -5.10 14.68 -18.95
N ILE A 356 -4.13 13.91 -18.48
CA ILE A 356 -2.92 13.56 -19.23
C ILE A 356 -3.13 12.20 -19.90
N LYS A 357 -3.04 12.18 -21.24
CA LYS A 357 -3.26 10.98 -22.10
C LYS A 357 -2.01 10.49 -22.79
N GLU A 358 -1.08 11.40 -23.04
CA GLU A 358 0.15 11.15 -23.78
C GLU A 358 1.33 11.83 -23.07
N MET A 359 2.53 11.52 -23.48
CA MET A 359 3.72 12.11 -22.88
C MET A 359 3.61 13.62 -22.79
N THR A 360 3.61 14.11 -21.57
CA THR A 360 3.44 15.53 -21.23
C THR A 360 4.50 15.94 -20.22
N ARG A 361 5.18 17.04 -20.50
CA ARG A 361 6.11 17.68 -19.56
C ARG A 361 5.37 18.81 -18.86
N ILE A 362 5.34 18.77 -17.55
CA ILE A 362 4.81 19.82 -16.68
C ILE A 362 6.01 20.55 -16.07
N GLU A 363 6.06 21.87 -16.24
CA GLU A 363 7.13 22.70 -15.69
C GLU A 363 6.53 23.79 -14.80
N GLY A 364 7.03 23.87 -13.56
CA GLY A 364 6.66 24.93 -12.64
C GLY A 364 5.20 24.90 -12.19
N MET A 365 4.61 23.70 -12.01
CA MET A 365 3.28 23.50 -11.42
C MET A 365 3.16 24.24 -10.08
N LYS A 366 2.16 25.11 -9.97
CA LYS A 366 1.98 25.99 -8.82
C LYS A 366 1.28 25.32 -7.64
N PRO A 367 1.41 25.86 -6.40
CA PRO A 367 0.72 25.31 -5.24
C PRO A 367 -0.80 25.30 -5.41
N LEU A 368 -1.42 24.17 -5.08
CA LEU A 368 -2.88 23.99 -5.14
C LEU A 368 -3.61 25.01 -4.26
N ALA A 369 -3.03 25.39 -3.12
CA ALA A 369 -3.64 26.37 -2.21
C ALA A 369 -3.96 27.73 -2.87
N THR A 370 -3.20 28.11 -3.88
CA THR A 370 -3.33 29.42 -4.54
C THR A 370 -3.68 29.34 -6.02
N ASN A 371 -3.65 28.16 -6.63
CA ASN A 371 -3.91 28.00 -8.07
C ASN A 371 -4.75 26.74 -8.33
N PRO A 372 -5.81 26.83 -9.15
CA PRO A 372 -6.65 25.70 -9.52
C PRO A 372 -5.95 24.78 -10.55
N GLU A 373 -4.81 24.25 -10.19
CA GLU A 373 -3.98 23.43 -11.08
C GLU A 373 -3.78 22.04 -10.48
N ALA A 374 -4.31 21.01 -11.14
CA ALA A 374 -4.09 19.61 -10.87
C ALA A 374 -4.18 18.78 -12.13
N TYR A 375 -3.60 17.57 -12.12
CA TYR A 375 -3.61 16.68 -13.26
C TYR A 375 -4.22 15.33 -12.89
N ILE A 376 -4.84 14.65 -13.88
CA ILE A 376 -5.48 13.36 -13.66
C ILE A 376 -4.98 12.31 -14.64
N LEU A 377 -4.67 11.13 -14.13
CA LEU A 377 -4.31 9.93 -14.88
C LEU A 377 -5.36 8.86 -14.62
N TYR A 378 -6.14 8.50 -15.62
CA TYR A 378 -7.18 7.48 -15.48
C TYR A 378 -6.65 6.07 -15.72
N ASN A 379 -7.19 5.11 -14.96
CA ASN A 379 -7.27 3.72 -15.41
C ASN A 379 -8.13 3.67 -16.66
N GLU A 380 -7.54 3.27 -17.80
CA GLU A 380 -8.23 3.33 -19.09
C GLU A 380 -9.39 2.33 -19.22
N GLN A 381 -9.38 1.26 -18.44
CA GLN A 381 -10.47 0.28 -18.40
C GLN A 381 -11.58 0.66 -17.41
N ASN A 382 -11.22 1.39 -16.34
CA ASN A 382 -12.16 1.78 -15.28
C ASN A 382 -11.97 3.25 -14.88
N LYS A 383 -12.70 4.16 -15.50
CA LYS A 383 -12.60 5.61 -15.27
C LYS A 383 -13.03 6.06 -13.85
N ASN A 384 -13.53 5.16 -13.01
CA ASN A 384 -13.78 5.45 -11.60
C ASN A 384 -12.50 5.31 -10.76
N GLU A 385 -11.43 4.74 -11.31
CA GLU A 385 -10.13 4.63 -10.68
C GLU A 385 -9.11 5.49 -11.41
N TYR A 386 -8.42 6.35 -10.68
CA TYR A 386 -7.47 7.32 -11.24
C TYR A 386 -6.50 7.83 -10.18
N TYR A 387 -5.41 8.43 -10.66
CA TYR A 387 -4.52 9.25 -9.84
C TYR A 387 -4.82 10.72 -10.07
N LEU A 388 -4.78 11.51 -8.98
CA LEU A 388 -4.74 12.96 -9.01
C LEU A 388 -3.36 13.43 -8.56
N LEU A 389 -2.81 14.39 -9.29
CA LEU A 389 -1.50 14.97 -9.02
C LEU A 389 -1.69 16.43 -8.63
N GLU A 390 -1.24 16.79 -7.44
CA GLU A 390 -1.37 18.13 -6.88
C GLU A 390 -0.09 18.59 -6.20
N ASN A 391 0.22 19.88 -6.31
CA ASN A 391 1.38 20.47 -5.63
C ASN A 391 0.93 21.03 -4.27
N ARG A 392 1.38 20.41 -3.18
CA ARG A 392 1.15 20.86 -1.81
C ARG A 392 2.39 21.59 -1.29
N GLN A 393 2.23 22.82 -0.89
CA GLN A 393 3.31 23.69 -0.41
C GLN A 393 2.89 24.42 0.86
N PRO A 394 3.83 24.84 1.74
CA PRO A 394 3.49 25.48 3.01
C PRO A 394 3.03 26.94 2.82
N VAL A 395 1.93 27.13 2.10
CA VAL A 395 1.31 28.43 1.83
C VAL A 395 -0.17 28.41 2.23
N ASP A 396 -0.70 29.53 2.67
CA ASP A 396 -2.06 29.67 3.16
C ASP A 396 -2.43 28.63 4.23
N PHE A 397 -3.58 27.96 4.09
CA PHE A 397 -4.02 26.92 5.03
C PHE A 397 -3.14 25.67 4.99
N ASP A 398 -2.37 25.43 3.93
CA ASP A 398 -1.35 24.37 3.87
C ASP A 398 -0.06 24.73 4.63
N GLY A 399 0.01 25.95 5.21
CA GLY A 399 1.19 26.44 5.93
C GLY A 399 1.63 25.62 7.14
N LYS A 400 0.83 24.66 7.60
CA LYS A 400 1.12 23.76 8.73
C LYS A 400 1.16 22.29 8.35
N LEU A 401 1.08 21.94 7.08
CA LEU A 401 1.33 20.57 6.61
C LEU A 401 2.73 20.11 7.05
N TYR A 402 2.85 18.84 7.36
CA TYR A 402 4.10 18.26 7.87
C TYR A 402 5.16 18.01 6.78
N GLY A 403 4.75 18.00 5.51
CA GLY A 403 5.61 17.83 4.33
C GLY A 403 5.12 18.68 3.17
N HIS A 404 5.91 18.74 2.10
CA HIS A 404 5.59 19.50 0.88
C HIS A 404 6.17 18.82 -0.36
N GLY A 405 5.56 19.07 -1.51
CA GLY A 405 5.94 18.48 -2.80
C GLY A 405 4.75 18.09 -3.66
N LEU A 406 4.97 17.24 -4.66
CA LEU A 406 3.89 16.62 -5.43
C LEU A 406 3.20 15.56 -4.57
N LEU A 407 1.92 15.75 -4.28
CA LEU A 407 1.10 14.72 -3.67
C LEU A 407 0.37 13.96 -4.78
N ILE A 408 0.44 12.63 -4.75
CA ILE A 408 -0.24 11.75 -5.70
C ILE A 408 -1.33 10.99 -4.96
N LEU A 409 -2.58 11.31 -5.28
CA LEU A 409 -3.74 10.65 -4.71
C LEU A 409 -4.17 9.47 -5.59
N HIS A 410 -4.55 8.38 -4.97
CA HIS A 410 -5.19 7.22 -5.61
C HIS A 410 -6.67 7.20 -5.24
N ILE A 411 -7.51 7.40 -6.23
CA ILE A 411 -8.97 7.41 -6.09
C ILE A 411 -9.57 6.18 -6.76
N ASP A 412 -10.43 5.46 -6.05
CA ASP A 412 -11.27 4.36 -6.58
C ASP A 412 -12.73 4.62 -6.21
N TYR A 413 -13.37 5.52 -6.93
CA TYR A 413 -14.73 5.97 -6.65
C TYR A 413 -15.75 4.83 -6.69
N ASN A 414 -16.54 4.75 -5.63
CA ASN A 414 -17.68 3.83 -5.53
C ASN A 414 -18.86 4.52 -4.83
N GLU A 415 -19.95 4.73 -5.53
CA GLU A 415 -21.12 5.46 -5.03
C GLU A 415 -21.64 4.91 -3.69
N SER A 416 -21.66 3.59 -3.52
CA SER A 416 -22.12 2.96 -2.28
C SER A 416 -21.18 3.25 -1.10
N ALA A 417 -19.86 3.27 -1.33
CA ALA A 417 -18.90 3.59 -0.28
C ALA A 417 -19.02 5.06 0.16
N TRP A 418 -19.21 5.96 -0.80
CA TRP A 418 -19.42 7.39 -0.53
C TRP A 418 -20.72 7.65 0.24
N THR A 419 -21.85 7.14 -0.26
CA THR A 419 -23.16 7.28 0.40
C THR A 419 -23.23 6.64 1.77
N SER A 420 -22.45 5.60 2.03
CA SER A 420 -22.42 4.92 3.32
C SER A 420 -21.32 5.36 4.26
N ASN A 421 -20.57 6.42 3.93
CA ASN A 421 -19.41 6.90 4.69
C ASN A 421 -18.40 5.79 5.03
N LYS A 422 -18.04 4.98 4.01
CA LYS A 422 -17.13 3.84 4.13
C LYS A 422 -16.01 3.90 3.11
N VAL A 423 -15.53 5.12 2.84
CA VAL A 423 -14.58 5.37 1.75
C VAL A 423 -13.28 4.59 1.98
N ASN A 424 -12.74 4.59 3.19
CA ASN A 424 -11.44 4.01 3.51
C ASN A 424 -11.49 2.84 4.51
N THR A 425 -12.66 2.23 4.73
CA THR A 425 -12.85 1.16 5.72
C THR A 425 -12.26 -0.20 5.34
N VAL A 426 -11.78 -0.38 4.12
CA VAL A 426 -11.20 -1.63 3.62
C VAL A 426 -9.70 -1.48 3.48
N ALA A 427 -8.92 -2.14 4.33
CA ALA A 427 -7.47 -1.94 4.48
C ALA A 427 -6.67 -2.14 3.19
N ASP A 428 -7.05 -3.12 2.38
CA ASP A 428 -6.38 -3.42 1.11
C ASP A 428 -7.01 -2.72 -0.10
N ARG A 429 -7.95 -1.81 0.15
CA ARG A 429 -8.63 -1.03 -0.87
C ARG A 429 -9.13 0.29 -0.31
N GLN A 430 -8.24 1.11 0.18
CA GLN A 430 -8.55 2.48 0.56
C GLN A 430 -8.89 3.26 -0.71
N ARG A 431 -10.08 3.89 -0.73
CA ARG A 431 -10.64 4.44 -1.97
C ARG A 431 -10.25 5.89 -2.25
N VAL A 432 -9.80 6.59 -1.23
CA VAL A 432 -9.15 7.90 -1.32
C VAL A 432 -7.94 7.85 -0.40
N THR A 433 -6.75 7.77 -0.98
CA THR A 433 -5.50 7.72 -0.22
C THR A 433 -4.37 8.29 -1.05
N ILE A 434 -3.22 8.48 -0.45
CA ILE A 434 -2.01 8.92 -1.16
C ILE A 434 -1.19 7.71 -1.66
N ILE A 435 -0.28 7.97 -2.59
CA ILE A 435 0.84 7.07 -2.91
C ILE A 435 2.09 7.73 -2.34
N PRO A 436 2.56 7.32 -1.14
CA PRO A 436 3.67 7.98 -0.47
C PRO A 436 5.00 7.69 -1.19
N ALA A 437 5.84 8.72 -1.33
CA ALA A 437 7.11 8.61 -2.05
C ALA A 437 8.11 7.67 -1.35
N ASP A 438 8.05 7.53 -0.03
CA ASP A 438 8.87 6.62 0.76
C ASP A 438 8.28 5.18 0.86
N ASN A 439 7.12 4.95 0.26
CA ASN A 439 6.41 3.66 0.27
C ASN A 439 6.03 3.18 1.69
N ASP A 440 5.79 4.10 2.63
CA ASP A 440 5.39 3.77 4.00
C ASP A 440 4.21 4.66 4.44
N PHE A 441 3.28 4.09 5.21
CA PHE A 441 2.17 4.81 5.84
C PHE A 441 2.48 5.01 7.33
N ASP A 442 3.53 5.77 7.62
CA ASP A 442 3.99 6.07 8.99
C ASP A 442 3.35 7.38 9.50
N TYR A 443 2.69 7.31 10.66
CA TYR A 443 2.09 8.47 11.34
C TYR A 443 3.12 9.34 12.09
N SER A 444 4.41 9.16 11.86
CA SER A 444 5.44 10.05 12.41
C SER A 444 5.65 11.29 11.55
N LEU A 445 6.20 12.34 12.15
CA LEU A 445 6.61 13.53 11.39
C LEU A 445 7.55 13.18 10.22
N LYS A 446 8.42 12.19 10.40
CA LYS A 446 9.32 11.72 9.36
C LYS A 446 8.55 11.04 8.21
N GLY A 447 7.53 10.22 8.52
CA GLY A 447 6.66 9.62 7.51
C GLY A 447 5.97 10.69 6.69
N PHE A 448 5.28 11.63 7.33
CA PHE A 448 4.62 12.73 6.62
C PHE A 448 5.55 13.58 5.74
N GLN A 449 6.82 13.73 6.12
CA GLN A 449 7.82 14.40 5.29
C GLN A 449 8.30 13.52 4.13
N GLY A 450 8.12 12.21 4.22
CA GLY A 450 8.44 11.22 3.19
C GLY A 450 7.33 11.00 2.16
N ASP A 451 6.08 11.33 2.49
CA ASP A 451 4.91 11.10 1.64
C ASP A 451 4.95 11.85 0.30
N PRO A 452 5.23 13.19 0.25
CA PRO A 452 5.25 13.94 -1.01
C PRO A 452 6.46 13.58 -1.87
N TRP A 453 6.32 13.76 -3.18
CA TRP A 453 7.36 13.53 -4.17
C TRP A 453 8.07 14.85 -4.54
N PRO A 454 9.41 14.92 -4.64
CA PRO A 454 10.35 13.86 -4.28
C PRO A 454 10.49 13.66 -2.77
N GLY A 455 10.05 14.64 -1.94
CA GLY A 455 10.04 14.63 -0.49
C GLY A 455 11.41 14.33 0.13
N THR A 456 11.42 13.99 1.41
CA THR A 456 12.65 13.58 2.09
C THR A 456 13.15 12.20 1.64
N ALA A 457 12.30 11.41 0.98
CA ALA A 457 12.66 10.14 0.35
C ALA A 457 13.58 10.34 -0.88
N GLY A 458 13.52 11.52 -1.51
CA GLY A 458 14.26 11.83 -2.73
C GLY A 458 13.83 10.99 -3.93
N ASN A 459 12.59 10.44 -3.89
CA ASN A 459 12.09 9.57 -4.95
C ASN A 459 11.50 10.41 -6.08
N THR A 460 12.05 10.26 -7.28
CA THR A 460 11.73 11.12 -8.43
C THR A 460 10.87 10.45 -9.49
N GLN A 461 10.36 9.24 -9.22
CA GLN A 461 9.57 8.51 -10.21
C GLN A 461 8.54 7.55 -9.60
N LEU A 462 7.34 7.54 -10.17
CA LEU A 462 6.29 6.54 -9.95
C LEU A 462 5.99 5.85 -11.30
N THR A 463 6.41 4.60 -11.42
CA THR A 463 6.27 3.79 -12.64
C THR A 463 5.70 2.41 -12.30
N ASN A 464 5.45 1.57 -13.30
CA ASN A 464 5.04 0.18 -13.05
C ASN A 464 6.08 -0.63 -12.27
N TYR A 465 7.34 -0.19 -12.22
CA TYR A 465 8.48 -0.95 -11.69
C TYR A 465 9.23 -0.20 -10.57
N SER A 466 8.84 1.01 -10.23
CA SER A 466 9.43 1.76 -9.10
C SER A 466 8.95 1.19 -7.76
N THR A 467 9.54 1.69 -6.67
CA THR A 467 9.06 1.44 -5.31
C THR A 467 8.77 2.79 -4.66
N PRO A 468 7.47 3.09 -4.40
CA PRO A 468 6.28 2.31 -4.74
C PRO A 468 6.08 2.15 -6.25
N ALA A 469 5.32 1.12 -6.64
CA ALA A 469 4.88 0.94 -8.02
C ALA A 469 3.51 1.61 -8.25
N ALA A 470 3.25 2.02 -9.50
CA ALA A 470 1.99 2.63 -9.91
C ALA A 470 0.85 1.59 -9.99
N THR A 471 0.37 1.12 -8.83
CA THR A 471 -0.60 0.02 -8.71
C THR A 471 -2.04 0.48 -8.76
N LEU A 472 -2.92 -0.38 -9.25
CA LEU A 472 -4.36 -0.18 -9.32
C LEU A 472 -5.11 -1.30 -8.60
N TYR A 473 -6.32 -1.03 -8.12
CA TYR A 473 -7.24 -2.04 -7.59
C TYR A 473 -8.00 -2.79 -8.67
N ASN A 474 -8.23 -2.16 -9.81
CA ASN A 474 -8.92 -2.74 -10.96
C ASN A 474 -7.93 -2.92 -12.11
N LYS A 475 -8.16 -3.94 -12.94
CA LYS A 475 -7.33 -4.15 -14.13
C LYS A 475 -7.41 -2.96 -15.07
N ASN A 476 -6.28 -2.57 -15.63
CA ASN A 476 -6.20 -1.61 -16.71
C ASN A 476 -6.43 -2.32 -18.07
N LYS A 477 -6.42 -1.56 -19.15
CA LYS A 477 -6.67 -2.02 -20.51
C LYS A 477 -5.70 -3.12 -20.98
N ASP A 478 -4.48 -3.15 -20.47
CA ASP A 478 -3.48 -4.18 -20.73
C ASP A 478 -3.70 -5.48 -19.92
N GLY A 479 -4.74 -5.51 -19.08
CA GLY A 479 -5.08 -6.63 -18.20
C GLY A 479 -4.27 -6.71 -16.92
N GLN A 480 -3.38 -5.76 -16.66
CA GLN A 480 -2.57 -5.66 -15.44
C GLN A 480 -3.25 -4.76 -14.40
N TYR A 481 -2.82 -4.89 -13.15
CA TYR A 481 -3.22 -4.01 -12.03
C TYR A 481 -2.21 -2.88 -11.85
N LEU A 482 -1.81 -2.25 -12.97
CA LEU A 482 -0.83 -1.19 -13.03
C LEU A 482 -1.39 -0.02 -13.85
N MET A 483 -1.03 1.20 -13.49
CA MET A 483 -1.50 2.42 -14.17
C MET A 483 -0.99 2.48 -15.61
N SER A 484 0.20 1.93 -15.88
CA SER A 484 0.86 1.92 -17.19
C SER A 484 1.03 3.32 -17.79
N LYS A 485 1.16 4.30 -16.90
CA LYS A 485 1.45 5.71 -17.19
C LYS A 485 2.46 6.16 -16.15
N SER A 486 3.69 6.39 -16.57
CA SER A 486 4.75 6.85 -15.67
C SER A 486 4.54 8.29 -15.22
N ILE A 487 5.05 8.61 -14.04
CA ILE A 487 5.31 9.97 -13.58
C ILE A 487 6.78 9.96 -13.19
N ASP A 488 7.61 10.69 -13.89
CA ASP A 488 9.06 10.63 -13.72
C ASP A 488 9.71 12.01 -13.83
N ASN A 489 11.00 12.09 -13.49
CA ASN A 489 11.74 13.35 -13.40
C ASN A 489 11.06 14.36 -12.46
N ILE A 490 10.48 13.90 -11.38
CA ILE A 490 9.82 14.76 -10.40
C ILE A 490 10.91 15.59 -9.70
N THR A 491 10.78 16.90 -9.77
CA THR A 491 11.67 17.87 -9.14
C THR A 491 10.88 18.96 -8.45
N GLU A 492 11.42 19.49 -7.37
CA GLU A 492 10.85 20.59 -6.60
C GLU A 492 11.79 21.79 -6.63
N ASP A 493 11.23 22.95 -6.90
CA ASP A 493 11.88 24.24 -6.72
C ASP A 493 11.30 24.90 -5.45
N THR A 494 12.00 24.74 -4.35
CA THR A 494 11.57 25.23 -3.02
C THR A 494 11.62 26.76 -2.90
N ASP A 495 12.41 27.44 -3.75
CA ASP A 495 12.46 28.91 -3.75
C ASP A 495 11.20 29.52 -4.37
N ASN A 496 10.62 28.82 -5.33
CA ASN A 496 9.40 29.25 -6.05
C ASN A 496 8.15 28.43 -5.67
N ASN A 497 8.29 27.43 -4.80
CA ASN A 497 7.21 26.50 -4.40
C ASN A 497 6.58 25.76 -5.61
N THR A 498 7.38 25.36 -6.58
CA THR A 498 6.86 24.72 -7.79
C THR A 498 7.39 23.32 -7.98
N ILE A 499 6.59 22.48 -8.65
CA ILE A 499 6.93 21.12 -9.03
C ILE A 499 7.03 21.00 -10.55
N SER A 500 8.00 20.21 -11.01
CA SER A 500 8.10 19.82 -12.41
C SER A 500 8.21 18.31 -12.53
N PHE A 501 7.60 17.73 -13.56
CA PHE A 501 7.65 16.29 -13.83
C PHE A 501 7.32 15.97 -15.29
N VAL A 502 7.53 14.73 -15.69
CA VAL A 502 7.08 14.19 -16.99
C VAL A 502 6.08 13.06 -16.71
N ALA A 503 4.92 13.11 -17.35
CA ALA A 503 3.92 12.06 -17.24
C ALA A 503 3.73 11.32 -18.55
N CYS A 504 3.26 10.06 -18.45
CA CYS A 504 2.96 9.19 -19.60
C CYS A 504 4.14 9.01 -20.57
N ARG A 505 5.35 9.02 -20.04
CA ARG A 505 6.52 8.70 -20.87
C ARG A 505 6.38 7.24 -21.32
N PRO A 506 6.56 6.92 -22.60
CA PRO A 506 6.54 5.55 -23.07
C PRO A 506 7.61 4.72 -22.35
N GLU A 507 7.19 3.67 -21.65
CA GLU A 507 8.13 2.72 -21.10
C GLU A 507 8.79 1.96 -22.25
N LEU A 508 10.10 1.85 -22.17
CA LEU A 508 10.85 1.03 -23.11
C LEU A 508 10.63 -0.45 -22.74
N GLU A 509 10.32 -1.25 -23.73
CA GLU A 509 10.25 -2.70 -23.55
C GLU A 509 11.59 -3.24 -23.03
N ILE A 510 11.50 -4.24 -22.16
CA ILE A 510 12.67 -4.97 -21.67
C ILE A 510 13.22 -5.78 -22.83
N PRO A 511 14.51 -5.65 -23.18
CA PRO A 511 15.10 -6.48 -24.22
C PRO A 511 14.99 -7.95 -23.83
N VAL A 512 14.57 -8.80 -24.77
CA VAL A 512 14.54 -10.26 -24.57
C VAL A 512 15.79 -10.85 -25.19
N PRO A 513 16.78 -11.30 -24.36
CA PRO A 513 17.96 -11.95 -24.87
C PRO A 513 17.61 -13.26 -25.57
N SER A 514 18.22 -13.52 -26.71
CA SER A 514 18.08 -14.80 -27.43
C SER A 514 18.61 -15.95 -26.58
N ASP A 515 18.01 -17.13 -26.67
CA ASP A 515 18.47 -18.32 -25.93
C ASP A 515 19.81 -18.91 -26.43
N GLY A 516 20.25 -18.48 -27.61
CA GLY A 516 21.53 -18.90 -28.18
C GLY A 516 22.62 -17.87 -27.92
N VAL A 517 23.62 -18.23 -27.15
CA VAL A 517 24.90 -17.50 -27.07
C VAL A 517 25.88 -18.14 -28.05
N GLU A 518 26.44 -17.32 -28.94
CA GLU A 518 27.41 -17.78 -29.92
C GLU A 518 28.82 -17.56 -29.38
N GLN A 519 29.59 -18.68 -29.23
CA GLN A 519 31.01 -18.55 -28.94
C GLN A 519 31.75 -18.16 -30.25
N GLU A 520 32.38 -16.98 -30.25
CA GLU A 520 33.02 -16.39 -31.43
C GLU A 520 34.51 -16.72 -31.52
N GLY A 521 35.10 -17.25 -30.45
CA GLY A 521 36.52 -17.57 -30.37
C GLY A 521 36.84 -18.30 -29.06
N SER A 522 38.12 -18.49 -28.77
CA SER A 522 38.58 -19.18 -27.57
C SER A 522 38.23 -18.44 -26.28
N ASN A 523 38.14 -17.12 -26.31
CA ASN A 523 37.92 -16.27 -25.15
C ASN A 523 36.89 -15.14 -25.41
N SER A 524 35.98 -15.37 -26.34
CA SER A 524 34.94 -14.40 -26.73
C SER A 524 33.59 -15.06 -26.98
N PHE A 525 32.50 -14.36 -26.65
CA PHE A 525 31.13 -14.77 -26.99
C PHE A 525 30.26 -13.57 -27.35
N SER A 526 29.25 -13.80 -28.18
CA SER A 526 28.27 -12.82 -28.61
C SER A 526 26.90 -13.11 -28.03
N VAL A 527 26.21 -12.05 -27.67
CA VAL A 527 24.82 -12.06 -27.20
C VAL A 527 23.96 -11.20 -28.13
N LYS A 528 22.73 -11.63 -28.35
CA LYS A 528 21.76 -10.93 -29.22
C LYS A 528 20.43 -10.81 -28.47
N TRP A 529 19.65 -9.78 -28.81
CA TRP A 529 18.30 -9.55 -28.34
C TRP A 529 17.42 -8.95 -29.41
N GLN A 530 16.11 -8.96 -29.19
CA GLN A 530 15.19 -8.30 -30.11
C GLN A 530 15.33 -6.78 -30.01
N LYS A 531 15.25 -6.10 -31.16
CA LYS A 531 15.28 -4.64 -31.20
C LYS A 531 14.05 -4.07 -30.50
N VAL A 532 14.27 -3.20 -29.51
CA VAL A 532 13.20 -2.51 -28.77
C VAL A 532 12.82 -1.24 -29.50
N THR A 533 11.52 -1.04 -29.73
CA THR A 533 10.99 0.18 -30.33
C THR A 533 11.24 1.37 -29.41
N GLY A 534 11.76 2.48 -29.96
CA GLY A 534 12.09 3.68 -29.18
C GLY A 534 13.46 3.63 -28.47
N ALA A 535 14.13 2.48 -28.44
CA ALA A 535 15.48 2.40 -27.91
C ALA A 535 16.48 3.06 -28.85
N THR A 536 17.33 3.95 -28.33
CA THR A 536 18.45 4.58 -29.03
C THR A 536 19.77 3.84 -28.81
N SER A 537 19.87 3.08 -27.72
CA SER A 537 21.02 2.26 -27.36
C SER A 537 20.64 1.24 -26.29
N TYR A 538 21.60 0.40 -25.89
CA TYR A 538 21.43 -0.62 -24.87
C TYR A 538 22.61 -0.60 -23.91
N GLU A 539 22.36 -0.94 -22.65
CA GLU A 539 23.40 -1.28 -21.68
C GLU A 539 23.37 -2.77 -21.40
N ILE A 540 24.53 -3.36 -21.31
CA ILE A 540 24.74 -4.76 -20.96
C ILE A 540 25.58 -4.81 -19.69
N GLU A 541 25.06 -5.44 -18.65
CA GLU A 541 25.82 -5.72 -17.45
C GLU A 541 26.39 -7.14 -17.57
N LEU A 542 27.71 -7.27 -17.34
CA LEU A 542 28.42 -8.55 -17.35
C LEU A 542 29.11 -8.75 -16.00
N THR A 543 28.88 -9.92 -15.38
CA THR A 543 29.53 -10.30 -14.13
C THR A 543 30.21 -11.66 -14.31
N ALA A 544 31.48 -11.78 -13.91
CA ALA A 544 32.24 -13.01 -13.96
C ALA A 544 32.21 -13.74 -12.61
N PHE A 545 31.98 -15.04 -12.61
CA PHE A 545 31.94 -15.94 -11.45
C PHE A 545 32.95 -17.08 -11.59
N ASN A 546 33.45 -17.62 -10.47
CA ASN A 546 34.18 -18.87 -10.50
C ASN A 546 33.23 -19.99 -10.94
N ARG A 547 33.72 -20.94 -11.74
CA ARG A 547 32.95 -22.13 -12.13
C ARG A 547 32.74 -23.05 -10.93
N ALA A 548 31.52 -23.57 -10.79
CA ALA A 548 31.24 -24.63 -9.84
C ALA A 548 31.85 -25.94 -10.37
N SER A 549 32.41 -26.76 -9.48
CA SER A 549 33.02 -28.05 -9.84
C SER A 549 32.02 -29.15 -10.22
N SER A 550 30.70 -28.88 -10.08
CA SER A 550 29.61 -29.79 -10.38
C SER A 550 28.33 -28.99 -10.71
N ASP A 551 27.36 -29.64 -11.37
CA ASP A 551 26.12 -28.99 -11.86
C ASP A 551 25.02 -29.00 -10.78
N PRO A 552 24.72 -27.86 -10.13
CA PRO A 552 23.69 -27.79 -9.10
C PRO A 552 22.28 -28.12 -9.62
N ALA A 553 22.02 -27.90 -10.91
CA ALA A 553 20.69 -28.15 -11.47
C ALA A 553 20.32 -29.63 -11.46
N LYS A 554 21.31 -30.53 -11.56
CA LYS A 554 21.09 -31.96 -11.47
C LYS A 554 20.95 -32.48 -10.03
N ALA A 555 21.44 -31.71 -9.06
CA ALA A 555 21.34 -32.04 -7.64
C ALA A 555 20.03 -31.55 -7.00
N LEU A 556 19.30 -30.68 -7.68
CA LEU A 556 18.04 -30.12 -7.15
C LEU A 556 16.97 -31.20 -7.02
N GLN A 557 16.43 -31.42 -5.83
CA GLN A 557 15.40 -32.39 -5.51
C GLN A 557 14.01 -31.78 -5.32
N GLN A 558 13.94 -30.64 -4.63
CA GLN A 558 12.71 -29.91 -4.31
C GLN A 558 12.96 -28.42 -4.43
N GLU A 559 11.98 -27.68 -4.93
CA GLU A 559 12.03 -26.23 -5.03
C GLU A 559 10.63 -25.61 -4.86
N PHE A 560 10.56 -24.56 -4.03
CA PHE A 560 9.36 -23.78 -3.74
C PHE A 560 9.68 -22.27 -3.79
N ASP A 561 9.00 -21.55 -4.67
CA ASP A 561 9.14 -20.10 -4.84
C ASP A 561 7.96 -19.30 -4.22
N PHE A 562 7.04 -19.99 -3.57
CA PHE A 562 5.86 -19.46 -2.89
C PHE A 562 4.92 -18.59 -3.76
N LYS A 563 5.04 -18.62 -5.09
CA LYS A 563 4.11 -17.90 -5.98
C LYS A 563 2.67 -18.39 -5.80
N GLY A 564 2.45 -19.62 -5.36
CA GLY A 564 1.13 -20.13 -4.98
C GLY A 564 0.52 -19.42 -3.75
N CYS A 565 1.33 -18.79 -2.91
CA CYS A 565 0.90 -17.98 -1.77
C CYS A 565 0.52 -16.55 -2.18
N TYR A 566 0.43 -16.26 -3.48
CA TYR A 566 0.09 -14.94 -3.97
C TYR A 566 -1.28 -14.48 -3.45
N SER A 567 -1.27 -13.41 -2.68
CA SER A 567 -2.42 -12.57 -2.36
C SER A 567 -1.97 -11.13 -2.65
N LYS A 568 -2.85 -10.31 -3.18
CA LYS A 568 -2.54 -8.89 -3.44
C LYS A 568 -2.14 -8.12 -2.18
N THR A 569 -2.44 -8.69 -1.03
CA THR A 569 -2.18 -8.13 0.29
C THR A 569 -1.77 -9.22 1.26
N THR A 570 -1.11 -8.84 2.36
CA THR A 570 -0.84 -9.76 3.46
C THR A 570 -2.18 -10.21 4.05
N GLY A 571 -2.52 -11.48 3.88
CA GLY A 571 -3.75 -12.05 4.41
C GLY A 571 -3.76 -12.04 5.94
N TYR A 572 -4.87 -11.64 6.53
CA TYR A 572 -5.08 -11.65 7.98
C TYR A 572 -5.67 -12.96 8.50
N SER A 573 -6.21 -13.81 7.62
CA SER A 573 -6.73 -15.12 7.98
C SER A 573 -5.61 -16.15 8.04
N ASP A 574 -5.54 -16.92 9.13
CA ASP A 574 -4.61 -18.05 9.25
C ASP A 574 -4.94 -19.14 8.21
N ILE A 575 -3.97 -19.44 7.35
CA ILE A 575 -4.09 -20.41 6.26
C ILE A 575 -3.56 -21.80 6.63
N SER A 576 -3.12 -22.03 7.87
CA SER A 576 -2.45 -23.25 8.31
C SER A 576 -3.22 -24.53 7.99
N THR A 577 -4.54 -24.47 7.91
CA THR A 577 -5.42 -25.62 7.55
C THR A 577 -5.71 -25.75 6.06
N LYS A 578 -5.19 -24.86 5.22
CA LYS A 578 -5.51 -24.77 3.77
C LYS A 578 -4.27 -24.69 2.87
N LEU A 579 -3.10 -25.08 3.35
CA LEU A 579 -1.81 -24.90 2.65
C LEU A 579 -1.80 -25.53 1.25
N GLY A 580 -2.49 -26.67 1.05
CA GLY A 580 -2.61 -27.29 -0.28
C GLY A 580 -3.27 -26.39 -1.33
N SER A 581 -4.20 -25.51 -0.94
CA SER A 581 -4.83 -24.54 -1.85
C SER A 581 -3.89 -23.39 -2.28
N TYR A 582 -2.76 -23.26 -1.61
CA TYR A 582 -1.73 -22.25 -1.87
C TYR A 582 -0.45 -22.87 -2.50
N GLY A 583 -0.55 -24.01 -3.13
CA GLY A 583 0.57 -24.68 -3.81
C GLY A 583 1.52 -25.44 -2.88
N LEU A 584 1.09 -25.73 -1.65
CA LEU A 584 1.86 -26.44 -0.61
C LEU A 584 1.12 -27.72 -0.15
N PRO A 585 0.81 -28.68 -1.05
CA PRO A 585 0.13 -29.92 -0.68
C PRO A 585 0.98 -30.74 0.29
N GLY A 586 0.35 -31.36 1.29
CA GLY A 586 1.05 -32.16 2.32
C GLY A 586 1.73 -31.33 3.41
N TRP A 587 1.88 -30.02 3.24
CA TRP A 587 2.46 -29.15 4.27
C TRP A 587 1.49 -28.91 5.43
N SER A 588 2.06 -28.64 6.60
CA SER A 588 1.32 -28.33 7.83
C SER A 588 2.03 -27.22 8.60
N GLY A 589 1.33 -26.57 9.52
CA GLY A 589 1.92 -25.51 10.34
C GLY A 589 0.92 -24.83 11.25
N ALA A 590 1.31 -23.71 11.85
CA ALA A 590 0.44 -22.88 12.65
C ALA A 590 0.81 -21.40 12.51
N ILE A 591 -0.18 -20.54 12.53
CA ILE A 591 -0.05 -19.08 12.43
C ILE A 591 0.68 -18.70 11.14
N LEU A 592 0.11 -19.16 10.03
CA LEU A 592 0.62 -18.95 8.67
C LEU A 592 -0.36 -18.07 7.87
N PHE A 593 0.17 -17.15 7.08
CA PHE A 593 -0.62 -16.21 6.29
C PHE A 593 -0.05 -16.08 4.88
N THR A 594 -0.88 -15.64 3.94
CA THR A 594 -0.43 -15.25 2.60
C THR A 594 0.18 -13.86 2.61
N SER A 595 1.15 -13.64 1.74
CA SER A 595 1.68 -12.33 1.38
C SER A 595 2.10 -12.38 -0.09
N PRO A 596 2.28 -11.27 -0.81
CA PRO A 596 2.66 -11.30 -2.22
C PRO A 596 3.91 -12.16 -2.46
N ASN A 597 3.73 -13.32 -3.10
CA ASN A 597 4.77 -14.33 -3.38
C ASN A 597 5.58 -14.82 -2.15
N LEU A 598 5.00 -14.73 -0.95
CA LEU A 598 5.66 -15.05 0.32
C LEU A 598 4.74 -15.87 1.21
N LEU A 599 5.32 -16.76 2.00
CA LEU A 599 4.65 -17.39 3.13
C LEU A 599 5.02 -16.62 4.41
N LYS A 600 4.07 -15.92 4.99
CA LYS A 600 4.25 -15.23 6.27
C LYS A 600 4.06 -16.19 7.42
N MET A 601 5.04 -16.28 8.30
CA MET A 601 5.03 -17.09 9.53
C MET A 601 4.96 -16.17 10.74
N GLY A 602 3.92 -16.32 11.57
CA GLY A 602 3.74 -15.55 12.80
C GLY A 602 3.10 -14.19 12.60
N THR A 603 2.90 -13.52 13.73
CA THR A 603 2.43 -12.13 13.86
C THR A 603 3.39 -11.36 14.74
N SER A 604 3.16 -10.07 14.97
CA SER A 604 3.95 -9.26 15.92
C SER A 604 3.97 -9.82 17.36
N THR A 605 3.00 -10.66 17.73
CA THR A 605 2.84 -11.18 19.11
C THR A 605 2.88 -12.71 19.23
N LYS A 606 2.80 -13.43 18.10
CA LYS A 606 2.76 -14.91 18.09
C LYS A 606 3.73 -15.44 17.04
N THR A 607 4.52 -16.43 17.43
CA THR A 607 5.42 -17.15 16.51
C THR A 607 4.64 -18.17 15.67
N GLY A 608 4.94 -18.25 14.38
CA GLY A 608 4.43 -19.27 13.48
C GLY A 608 5.49 -20.34 13.24
N TRP A 609 5.08 -21.48 12.67
CA TRP A 609 5.99 -22.50 12.19
C TRP A 609 5.39 -23.21 10.99
N VAL A 610 6.26 -23.82 10.16
CA VAL A 610 5.84 -24.60 9.01
C VAL A 610 6.63 -25.92 8.96
N LYS A 611 5.95 -26.98 8.57
CA LYS A 611 6.50 -28.30 8.27
C LYS A 611 6.15 -28.66 6.83
N THR A 612 7.15 -29.13 6.07
CA THR A 612 6.96 -29.57 4.68
C THR A 612 6.20 -30.90 4.59
N ASP A 613 5.83 -31.27 3.39
CA ASP A 613 5.45 -32.63 3.09
C ASP A 613 6.62 -33.59 3.36
N THR A 614 6.36 -34.89 3.33
CA THR A 614 7.36 -35.94 3.49
C THR A 614 7.91 -36.32 2.13
N TRP A 615 9.25 -36.28 2.00
CA TRP A 615 9.97 -36.53 0.77
C TRP A 615 10.93 -37.71 0.92
N LYS A 616 11.34 -38.33 -0.18
CA LYS A 616 12.36 -39.36 -0.18
C LYS A 616 13.75 -38.79 0.05
N VAL A 617 14.55 -39.47 0.86
CA VAL A 617 15.94 -39.08 1.10
C VAL A 617 16.73 -39.18 -0.21
N PRO A 618 17.55 -38.19 -0.58
CA PRO A 618 18.41 -38.22 -1.75
C PRO A 618 19.40 -39.36 -1.72
N GLN A 619 19.98 -39.66 -2.88
CA GLN A 619 20.85 -40.82 -3.08
C GLN A 619 22.14 -40.77 -2.24
N SER A 620 22.70 -39.55 -2.07
CA SER A 620 23.93 -39.36 -1.27
C SER A 620 23.74 -39.45 0.25
N THR A 621 22.49 -39.41 0.74
CA THR A 621 22.14 -39.30 2.16
C THR A 621 22.57 -37.98 2.83
N ASP A 622 23.37 -37.18 2.13
CA ASP A 622 23.73 -35.83 2.55
C ASP A 622 22.87 -34.83 1.79
N MET A 623 22.46 -33.75 2.44
CA MET A 623 21.56 -32.75 1.88
C MET A 623 21.97 -31.32 2.16
N THR A 624 21.73 -30.48 1.19
CA THR A 624 21.80 -29.03 1.35
C THR A 624 20.42 -28.41 1.19
N VAL A 625 20.00 -27.64 2.18
CA VAL A 625 18.75 -26.89 2.16
C VAL A 625 19.04 -25.40 2.00
N VAL A 626 18.36 -24.77 1.06
CA VAL A 626 18.43 -23.33 0.82
C VAL A 626 17.10 -22.71 1.25
N MET A 627 17.12 -21.77 2.19
CA MET A 627 15.96 -21.02 2.63
C MET A 627 16.15 -19.55 2.30
N GLY A 628 15.22 -18.96 1.55
CA GLY A 628 15.11 -17.53 1.35
C GLY A 628 14.11 -16.93 2.32
N ALA A 629 14.51 -15.87 3.03
CA ALA A 629 13.69 -15.25 4.04
C ALA A 629 13.83 -13.72 4.02
N ASN A 630 12.74 -13.03 4.41
CA ASN A 630 12.68 -11.59 4.59
C ASN A 630 12.30 -11.28 6.04
N VAL A 631 12.87 -10.21 6.62
CA VAL A 631 12.60 -9.73 7.97
C VAL A 631 11.82 -8.43 7.93
N VAL A 632 10.98 -8.19 8.96
CA VAL A 632 10.12 -7.00 8.99
C VAL A 632 10.81 -5.80 9.62
N LYS A 633 11.46 -5.96 10.77
CA LYS A 633 12.10 -4.83 11.50
C LYS A 633 13.40 -5.21 12.21
N ASP A 634 13.52 -6.38 12.78
CA ASP A 634 14.65 -6.81 13.59
C ASP A 634 15.18 -8.16 13.12
N PRO A 635 16.42 -8.50 13.41
CA PRO A 635 16.96 -9.84 13.17
C PRO A 635 16.02 -10.91 13.74
N VAL A 636 15.79 -11.97 12.97
CA VAL A 636 14.93 -13.09 13.35
C VAL A 636 15.81 -14.32 13.54
N ASP A 637 15.90 -14.79 14.78
CA ASP A 637 16.49 -16.09 15.09
C ASP A 637 15.45 -17.20 14.88
N GLY A 638 15.94 -18.41 14.63
CA GLY A 638 15.05 -19.56 14.49
C GLY A 638 15.83 -20.86 14.32
N THR A 639 15.09 -21.93 14.10
CA THR A 639 15.67 -23.24 13.79
C THR A 639 15.07 -23.82 12.51
N ILE A 640 15.92 -24.45 11.73
CA ILE A 640 15.53 -25.37 10.66
C ILE A 640 15.95 -26.77 11.08
N SER A 641 15.01 -27.70 11.08
CA SER A 641 15.30 -29.09 11.42
C SER A 641 14.86 -30.04 10.32
N ILE A 642 15.63 -31.08 10.14
CA ILE A 642 15.27 -32.26 9.36
C ILE A 642 14.91 -33.40 10.29
N THR A 643 13.76 -34.00 10.07
CA THR A 643 13.35 -35.23 10.75
C THR A 643 13.24 -36.31 9.70
N TYR A 644 13.80 -37.51 10.00
CA TYR A 644 13.89 -38.61 9.01
C TYR A 644 13.63 -39.93 9.67
N GLY A 645 13.01 -40.87 8.90
CA GLY A 645 12.62 -42.21 9.34
C GLY A 645 12.37 -43.13 8.17
N ASN A 646 12.12 -44.43 8.43
CA ASN A 646 11.72 -45.37 7.39
C ASN A 646 10.22 -45.22 7.08
N GLU A 647 9.82 -45.63 5.89
CA GLU A 647 8.41 -45.67 5.52
C GLU A 647 7.66 -46.65 6.44
N GLY A 648 6.60 -46.17 7.10
CA GLY A 648 5.79 -46.93 8.04
C GLY A 648 6.24 -46.90 9.51
N ASP A 649 7.41 -46.30 9.83
CA ASP A 649 7.85 -46.15 11.20
C ASP A 649 7.01 -45.09 11.96
N PRO A 650 6.72 -45.26 13.26
CA PRO A 650 6.11 -44.20 14.06
C PRO A 650 6.98 -42.95 14.10
N VAL A 651 6.34 -41.77 14.00
CA VAL A 651 7.03 -40.46 14.07
C VAL A 651 7.87 -40.33 15.35
N SER A 652 7.49 -40.99 16.44
CA SER A 652 8.22 -40.98 17.71
C SER A 652 9.58 -41.68 17.64
N THR A 653 9.86 -42.47 16.59
CA THR A 653 11.16 -43.19 16.39
C THR A 653 12.03 -42.49 15.32
N ALA A 654 11.56 -41.41 14.73
CA ALA A 654 12.28 -40.65 13.72
C ALA A 654 13.49 -39.95 14.31
N ALA A 655 14.62 -39.97 13.60
CA ALA A 655 15.80 -39.20 13.97
C ALA A 655 15.63 -37.73 13.57
N LYS A 656 16.27 -36.80 14.30
CA LYS A 656 16.21 -35.37 14.04
C LYS A 656 17.59 -34.73 14.08
N GLN A 657 17.86 -33.87 13.12
CA GLN A 657 18.98 -32.90 13.15
C GLN A 657 18.38 -31.49 13.13
N GLU A 658 19.00 -30.55 13.82
CA GLU A 658 18.52 -29.17 13.91
C GLU A 658 19.69 -28.19 13.79
N VAL A 659 19.50 -27.14 13.02
CA VAL A 659 20.46 -26.03 12.81
C VAL A 659 19.77 -24.72 13.15
N SER A 660 20.44 -23.89 13.94
CA SER A 660 19.97 -22.52 14.23
C SER A 660 20.32 -21.59 13.07
N PHE A 661 19.45 -20.58 12.87
CA PHE A 661 19.70 -19.51 11.92
C PHE A 661 19.39 -18.13 12.53
N THR A 662 20.01 -17.08 11.97
CA THR A 662 19.66 -15.69 12.21
C THR A 662 19.53 -15.01 10.86
N VAL A 663 18.33 -14.45 10.57
CA VAL A 663 18.08 -13.63 9.39
C VAL A 663 18.19 -12.18 9.81
N THR A 664 19.21 -11.49 9.32
CA THR A 664 19.47 -10.06 9.64
C THR A 664 18.97 -9.11 8.57
N ALA A 665 18.80 -9.63 7.34
CA ALA A 665 18.33 -8.93 6.16
C ALA A 665 17.70 -9.92 5.20
N ASP A 666 17.02 -9.43 4.19
CA ASP A 666 16.45 -10.24 3.12
C ASP A 666 17.55 -11.00 2.39
N GLY A 667 17.36 -12.28 2.19
CA GLY A 667 18.36 -13.10 1.50
C GLY A 667 18.14 -14.60 1.61
N LYS A 668 19.06 -15.36 1.02
CA LYS A 668 19.07 -16.83 1.07
C LYS A 668 20.17 -17.33 2.01
N GLN A 669 19.85 -18.32 2.80
CA GLN A 669 20.78 -19.03 3.69
C GLN A 669 20.88 -20.49 3.28
N VAL A 670 22.05 -21.08 3.49
CA VAL A 670 22.38 -22.47 3.12
C VAL A 670 22.64 -23.28 4.37
N PHE A 671 21.96 -24.40 4.49
CA PHE A 671 22.06 -25.33 5.61
C PHE A 671 22.45 -26.72 5.09
N THR A 672 23.33 -27.43 5.80
CA THR A 672 23.79 -28.77 5.42
C THR A 672 23.41 -29.78 6.49
N PHE A 673 22.89 -30.92 6.04
CA PHE A 673 22.55 -32.06 6.89
C PHE A 673 23.30 -33.30 6.33
N LYS A 674 24.01 -34.00 7.19
CA LYS A 674 24.82 -35.17 6.82
C LYS A 674 24.24 -36.44 7.40
N ASP A 675 24.54 -37.58 6.74
CA ASP A 675 24.19 -38.92 7.21
C ASP A 675 22.68 -39.11 7.50
N VAL A 676 21.82 -38.58 6.65
CA VAL A 676 20.34 -38.77 6.76
C VAL A 676 19.99 -40.15 6.20
N ARG A 677 20.35 -41.22 6.92
CA ARG A 677 20.29 -42.63 6.47
C ARG A 677 18.94 -43.28 6.71
N LYS A 678 17.90 -42.80 6.03
CA LYS A 678 16.52 -43.27 6.13
C LYS A 678 15.83 -43.16 4.78
N ASP A 679 14.61 -43.68 4.67
CA ASP A 679 13.88 -43.65 3.39
C ASP A 679 13.20 -42.28 3.15
N LEU A 680 12.72 -41.66 4.21
CA LEU A 680 11.88 -40.47 4.14
C LEU A 680 12.37 -39.40 5.10
N PHE A 681 12.14 -38.14 4.71
CA PHE A 681 12.40 -36.97 5.55
C PHE A 681 11.36 -35.84 5.35
N TRP A 682 11.30 -34.93 6.31
CA TRP A 682 10.60 -33.65 6.20
C TRP A 682 11.37 -32.56 6.92
N LEU A 683 11.15 -31.32 6.54
CA LEU A 683 11.74 -30.14 7.16
C LEU A 683 10.71 -29.45 8.06
N GLU A 684 11.18 -28.86 9.17
CA GLU A 684 10.40 -27.99 10.03
C GLU A 684 11.17 -26.69 10.27
N ILE A 685 10.54 -25.54 10.05
CA ILE A 685 11.13 -24.21 10.17
C ILE A 685 10.35 -23.45 11.26
N LYS A 686 11.08 -22.97 12.27
CA LYS A 686 10.54 -22.30 13.46
C LYS A 686 11.28 -20.98 13.71
N PRO A 687 10.82 -19.85 13.18
CA PRO A 687 11.37 -18.54 13.54
C PRO A 687 10.93 -18.13 14.95
N SER A 688 11.75 -17.36 15.65
CA SER A 688 11.46 -16.83 16.99
C SER A 688 10.51 -15.63 16.99
N LYS A 689 10.36 -14.99 15.84
CA LYS A 689 9.48 -13.83 15.58
C LYS A 689 8.79 -13.98 14.22
N GLN A 690 7.98 -12.99 13.84
CA GLN A 690 7.39 -12.94 12.51
C GLN A 690 8.48 -12.94 11.45
N MET A 691 8.33 -13.81 10.43
CA MET A 691 9.24 -13.94 9.30
C MET A 691 8.46 -14.23 8.02
N TYR A 692 9.00 -13.79 6.89
CA TYR A 692 8.47 -14.12 5.58
C TYR A 692 9.45 -15.06 4.86
N MET A 693 8.94 -16.14 4.29
CA MET A 693 9.74 -17.09 3.48
C MET A 693 9.37 -16.93 2.01
N ASN A 694 10.37 -16.69 1.16
CA ASN A 694 10.22 -16.47 -0.27
C ASN A 694 10.81 -17.61 -1.13
N TYR A 695 11.61 -18.48 -0.54
CA TYR A 695 12.26 -19.57 -1.24
C TYR A 695 12.60 -20.72 -0.31
N LEU A 696 12.43 -21.96 -0.79
CA LEU A 696 12.94 -23.15 -0.14
C LEU A 696 13.35 -24.15 -1.23
N ALA A 697 14.58 -24.68 -1.17
CA ALA A 697 15.05 -25.72 -2.06
C ALA A 697 15.88 -26.77 -1.31
N VAL A 698 15.85 -28.01 -1.81
CA VAL A 698 16.64 -29.14 -1.28
C VAL A 698 17.49 -29.71 -2.41
N TYR A 699 18.77 -29.86 -2.14
CA TYR A 699 19.76 -30.41 -3.06
C TYR A 699 20.35 -31.69 -2.49
N ASP A 700 20.59 -32.68 -3.37
CA ASP A 700 21.37 -33.89 -3.08
C ASP A 700 22.85 -33.53 -2.91
N GLY A 701 23.48 -34.02 -1.82
CA GLY A 701 24.88 -33.73 -1.50
C GLY A 701 25.11 -32.44 -0.73
N ILE A 702 26.36 -32.16 -0.43
CA ILE A 702 26.80 -30.96 0.33
C ILE A 702 27.29 -29.90 -0.66
N TRP A 703 26.63 -28.77 -0.62
CA TRP A 703 26.86 -27.61 -1.49
C TRP A 703 27.14 -26.36 -0.66
N THR A 704 28.14 -25.60 -1.09
CA THR A 704 28.34 -24.25 -0.50
C THR A 704 27.43 -23.22 -1.17
N ALA A 705 27.23 -22.10 -0.51
CA ALA A 705 26.48 -20.96 -1.07
C ALA A 705 27.09 -20.49 -2.41
N GLU A 706 28.42 -20.47 -2.50
CA GLU A 706 29.17 -20.12 -3.71
C GLU A 706 28.86 -21.08 -4.88
N GLN A 707 28.87 -22.39 -4.61
CA GLN A 707 28.58 -23.43 -5.63
C GLN A 707 27.14 -23.34 -6.13
N LEU A 708 26.21 -22.92 -5.27
CA LEU A 708 24.80 -22.70 -5.63
C LEU A 708 24.52 -21.32 -6.22
N GLY A 709 25.55 -20.44 -6.32
CA GLY A 709 25.37 -19.06 -6.78
C GLY A 709 24.53 -18.22 -5.83
N ILE A 710 24.53 -18.55 -4.52
CA ILE A 710 23.73 -17.87 -3.49
C ILE A 710 24.61 -16.89 -2.73
N ASN A 711 24.19 -15.63 -2.69
CA ASN A 711 24.78 -14.64 -1.80
C ASN A 711 24.22 -14.79 -0.38
N THR A 712 25.10 -14.92 0.60
CA THR A 712 24.76 -15.00 2.04
C THR A 712 24.70 -13.64 2.70
N GLU A 713 25.00 -12.56 1.98
CA GLU A 713 24.89 -11.17 2.46
C GLU A 713 23.76 -10.44 1.77
N SER A 714 23.11 -9.53 2.52
CA SER A 714 21.95 -8.75 2.08
C SER A 714 22.20 -8.02 0.76
N SER A 715 21.30 -8.19 -0.15
CA SER A 715 20.95 -7.39 -1.34
C SER A 715 21.96 -6.35 -1.86
N SER A 716 23.22 -6.68 -1.99
CA SER A 716 24.12 -5.94 -2.84
C SER A 716 25.32 -6.79 -3.20
N ARG A 717 25.33 -7.25 -4.44
CA ARG A 717 26.48 -7.83 -5.14
C ARG A 717 26.82 -9.29 -4.83
N ARG A 718 26.54 -10.11 -5.81
CA ARG A 718 27.03 -11.49 -5.96
C ARG A 718 28.55 -11.53 -5.77
N ALA A 719 29.07 -12.65 -5.24
CA ALA A 719 30.53 -12.92 -5.18
C ALA A 719 31.11 -13.15 -6.59
N GLY A 720 31.04 -12.15 -7.44
CA GLY A 720 31.63 -12.02 -8.75
C GLY A 720 32.62 -10.86 -8.75
N SER A 721 33.29 -10.63 -9.88
CA SER A 721 33.91 -9.34 -10.13
C SER A 721 32.85 -8.24 -10.04
N GLU A 722 33.26 -7.00 -9.74
CA GLU A 722 32.35 -5.85 -9.94
C GLU A 722 31.74 -5.95 -11.34
N PRO A 723 30.39 -5.70 -11.47
CA PRO A 723 29.74 -5.76 -12.77
C PRO A 723 30.38 -4.75 -13.74
N GLU A 724 30.68 -5.19 -14.92
CA GLU A 724 31.10 -4.29 -15.99
C GLU A 724 29.89 -3.89 -16.83
N ILE A 725 29.76 -2.58 -17.12
CA ILE A 725 28.68 -2.05 -17.94
C ILE A 725 29.21 -1.70 -19.33
N PHE A 726 28.62 -2.33 -20.31
CA PHE A 726 28.94 -2.08 -21.74
C PHE A 726 27.77 -1.37 -22.42
N LYS A 727 28.06 -0.55 -23.43
CA LYS A 727 27.03 0.18 -24.18
C LYS A 727 27.14 -0.13 -25.65
N THR A 728 26.00 -0.25 -26.32
CA THR A 728 25.93 -0.46 -27.77
C THR A 728 24.68 0.17 -28.36
N THR A 729 24.74 0.59 -29.62
CA THR A 729 23.56 1.01 -30.41
C THR A 729 22.96 -0.15 -31.19
N ASN A 730 23.65 -1.32 -31.21
CA ASN A 730 23.21 -2.53 -31.90
C ASN A 730 22.37 -3.39 -30.99
N ASN A 731 21.57 -4.27 -31.53
CA ASN A 731 20.79 -5.29 -30.82
C ASN A 731 21.58 -6.58 -30.54
N GLY A 732 22.86 -6.44 -30.26
CA GLY A 732 23.79 -7.48 -29.88
C GLY A 732 25.14 -6.90 -29.45
N TYR A 733 25.91 -7.70 -28.74
CA TYR A 733 27.24 -7.33 -28.25
C TYR A 733 28.18 -8.55 -28.23
N THR A 734 29.44 -8.32 -28.56
CA THR A 734 30.50 -9.35 -28.49
C THR A 734 31.44 -8.99 -27.36
N PHE A 735 31.59 -9.87 -26.39
CA PHE A 735 32.56 -9.76 -25.33
C PHE A 735 33.84 -10.46 -25.75
N THR A 736 35.00 -9.82 -25.52
CA THR A 736 36.32 -10.33 -25.89
C THR A 736 37.27 -10.38 -24.70
N ASP A 737 38.38 -11.06 -24.82
CA ASP A 737 39.46 -11.10 -23.83
C ASP A 737 39.00 -11.60 -22.44
N LEU A 738 38.07 -12.53 -22.45
CA LEU A 738 37.45 -13.11 -21.26
C LEU A 738 38.29 -14.23 -20.67
N ASP A 739 38.26 -14.38 -19.35
CA ASP A 739 38.84 -15.52 -18.63
C ASP A 739 37.97 -16.76 -18.84
N THR A 740 38.49 -17.72 -19.62
CA THR A 740 37.77 -18.94 -19.97
C THR A 740 37.52 -19.90 -18.80
N SER A 741 38.17 -19.66 -17.65
CA SER A 741 37.91 -20.39 -16.40
C SER A 741 36.68 -19.93 -15.64
N LYS A 742 36.06 -18.81 -16.06
CA LYS A 742 34.91 -18.22 -15.41
C LYS A 742 33.57 -18.60 -16.08
N ARG A 743 32.49 -18.50 -15.30
CA ARG A 743 31.11 -18.39 -15.76
C ARG A 743 30.73 -16.93 -15.83
N TYR A 744 30.10 -16.53 -16.90
CA TYR A 744 29.61 -15.16 -17.08
C TYR A 744 28.09 -15.10 -16.94
N VAL A 745 27.58 -14.08 -16.24
CA VAL A 745 26.17 -13.77 -16.16
C VAL A 745 25.97 -12.38 -16.75
N TYR A 746 25.00 -12.25 -17.63
CA TYR A 746 24.69 -10.97 -18.26
C TYR A 746 23.20 -10.68 -18.26
N ARG A 747 22.89 -9.42 -18.29
CA ARG A 747 21.55 -8.88 -18.50
C ARG A 747 21.61 -7.61 -19.34
N VAL A 748 20.52 -7.26 -20.00
CA VAL A 748 20.47 -6.16 -20.94
C VAL A 748 19.32 -5.25 -20.61
N ARG A 749 19.48 -3.94 -20.79
CA ARG A 749 18.38 -2.97 -20.77
C ARG A 749 18.44 -2.04 -21.97
N SER A 750 17.28 -1.56 -22.41
CA SER A 750 17.18 -0.53 -23.46
C SER A 750 17.33 0.86 -22.85
N LEU A 751 17.96 1.76 -23.60
CA LEU A 751 18.04 3.19 -23.31
C LEU A 751 17.36 3.97 -24.43
N GLY A 752 16.57 4.96 -24.06
CA GLY A 752 15.89 5.87 -24.99
C GLY A 752 16.40 7.30 -24.90
N GLU A 753 15.66 8.21 -25.48
CA GLU A 753 15.92 9.64 -25.37
C GLU A 753 15.74 10.13 -23.92
N GLU A 754 16.36 11.25 -23.57
CA GLU A 754 16.23 11.92 -22.27
C GLU A 754 16.54 11.02 -21.05
N LYS A 755 17.52 10.10 -21.18
CA LYS A 755 17.94 9.15 -20.13
C LYS A 755 16.87 8.12 -19.70
N THR A 756 15.85 7.88 -20.52
CA THR A 756 14.92 6.78 -20.25
C THR A 756 15.62 5.44 -20.34
N SER A 757 15.28 4.51 -19.48
CA SER A 757 15.79 3.14 -19.53
C SER A 757 14.66 2.16 -19.21
N SER A 758 14.70 0.96 -19.83
CA SER A 758 13.88 -0.16 -19.36
C SER A 758 14.44 -0.74 -18.07
N GLN A 759 13.69 -1.63 -17.44
CA GLN A 759 14.26 -2.57 -16.47
C GLN A 759 15.29 -3.47 -17.17
N TRP A 760 16.14 -4.11 -16.34
CA TRP A 760 17.05 -5.14 -16.83
C TRP A 760 16.27 -6.38 -17.26
N SER A 761 16.74 -7.06 -18.30
CA SER A 761 16.23 -8.37 -18.69
C SER A 761 16.45 -9.41 -17.58
N GLU A 762 15.79 -10.55 -17.71
CA GLU A 762 16.20 -11.73 -16.96
C GLU A 762 17.70 -12.02 -17.22
N GLU A 763 18.37 -12.53 -16.19
CA GLU A 763 19.77 -12.92 -16.29
C GLU A 763 19.92 -14.15 -17.16
N LYS A 764 20.89 -14.08 -18.08
CA LYS A 764 21.35 -15.23 -18.84
C LYS A 764 22.79 -15.55 -18.47
N SER A 765 23.20 -16.80 -18.53
CA SER A 765 24.57 -17.19 -18.23
C SER A 765 25.22 -17.85 -19.42
N PHE A 766 26.55 -17.69 -19.50
CA PHE A 766 27.41 -18.35 -20.45
C PHE A 766 28.66 -18.88 -19.74
N GLU A 767 29.04 -20.09 -20.08
CA GLU A 767 30.30 -20.67 -19.70
C GLU A 767 31.02 -21.06 -21.01
N PHE A 768 32.28 -20.62 -21.12
CA PHE A 768 33.13 -21.21 -22.15
C PHE A 768 33.10 -22.69 -21.90
N GLY A 769 32.68 -23.46 -22.88
CA GLY A 769 32.72 -24.91 -22.72
C GLY A 769 34.07 -25.25 -22.08
N SER A 770 34.11 -25.98 -20.98
CA SER A 770 35.13 -26.97 -20.85
C SER A 770 35.03 -27.67 -22.21
N ALA A 771 36.05 -27.48 -23.10
CA ALA A 771 36.02 -28.04 -24.45
C ALA A 771 35.39 -29.41 -24.26
N GLY A 772 34.10 -29.55 -24.59
CA GLY A 772 33.36 -30.73 -24.21
C GLY A 772 34.14 -31.77 -24.94
N ILE A 773 34.72 -32.71 -24.23
CA ILE A 773 35.65 -33.69 -24.79
C ILE A 773 35.00 -34.08 -26.08
N ILE A 774 35.50 -33.47 -27.18
CA ILE A 774 35.00 -33.82 -28.50
C ILE A 774 35.47 -35.26 -28.68
N PRO A 775 34.56 -36.25 -28.60
CA PRO A 775 34.97 -37.61 -28.67
C PRO A 775 35.81 -37.83 -29.94
N GLY A 776 37.10 -38.18 -29.78
CA GLY A 776 38.06 -38.29 -30.85
C GLY A 776 39.05 -37.13 -30.99
N ASP A 777 38.86 -36.01 -30.35
CA ASP A 777 39.79 -34.83 -30.32
C ASP A 777 40.86 -35.06 -29.24
N ALA A 778 41.83 -35.89 -29.57
CA ALA A 778 42.87 -36.31 -28.64
C ALA A 778 43.94 -35.23 -28.39
N ASN A 779 44.01 -34.22 -29.26
CA ASN A 779 44.97 -33.12 -29.13
C ASN A 779 44.34 -31.87 -28.50
N GLY A 780 43.00 -31.80 -28.36
CA GLY A 780 42.26 -30.69 -27.76
C GLY A 780 42.22 -29.43 -28.65
N ASP A 781 42.37 -29.56 -29.98
CA ASP A 781 42.35 -28.43 -30.92
C ASP A 781 40.95 -28.07 -31.43
N GLY A 782 39.90 -28.75 -30.95
CA GLY A 782 38.53 -28.52 -31.33
C GLY A 782 38.08 -29.24 -32.61
N THR A 783 38.93 -30.06 -33.24
CA THR A 783 38.61 -30.79 -34.49
C THR A 783 39.09 -32.21 -34.45
N VAL A 784 38.22 -33.17 -34.79
CA VAL A 784 38.63 -34.57 -34.91
C VAL A 784 39.18 -34.79 -36.32
N ASN A 785 40.49 -35.05 -36.40
CA ASN A 785 41.18 -35.21 -37.66
C ASN A 785 42.33 -36.24 -37.54
N VAL A 786 43.17 -36.41 -38.61
CA VAL A 786 44.27 -37.40 -38.65
C VAL A 786 45.32 -37.12 -37.55
N SER A 787 45.49 -35.89 -37.07
CA SER A 787 46.44 -35.57 -36.00
C SER A 787 46.06 -36.23 -34.67
N ASP A 788 44.78 -36.41 -34.39
CA ASP A 788 44.28 -37.09 -33.20
C ASP A 788 44.55 -38.59 -33.25
N ILE A 789 44.36 -39.15 -34.43
CA ILE A 789 44.70 -40.55 -34.64
C ILE A 789 46.22 -40.80 -34.40
N VAL A 790 47.09 -39.91 -34.92
CA VAL A 790 48.55 -40.02 -34.73
C VAL A 790 48.89 -39.89 -33.24
N LEU A 791 48.27 -38.98 -32.51
CA LEU A 791 48.50 -38.83 -31.07
C LEU A 791 48.01 -40.02 -30.27
N THR A 792 46.88 -40.59 -30.62
CA THR A 792 46.31 -41.80 -29.99
C THR A 792 47.19 -43.02 -30.27
N VAL A 793 47.73 -43.17 -31.48
CA VAL A 793 48.70 -44.18 -31.80
C VAL A 793 49.97 -44.01 -30.97
N ASN A 794 50.52 -42.81 -30.88
CA ASN A 794 51.69 -42.53 -30.06
C ASN A 794 51.46 -42.85 -28.57
N TYR A 795 50.32 -42.60 -28.05
CA TYR A 795 49.91 -42.95 -26.67
C TYR A 795 49.94 -44.50 -26.50
N ILE A 796 49.32 -45.25 -27.43
CA ILE A 796 49.25 -46.70 -27.39
C ILE A 796 50.67 -47.27 -27.50
N MET A 797 51.55 -46.62 -28.25
CA MET A 797 52.93 -47.03 -28.40
C MET A 797 53.82 -46.62 -27.20
N GLY A 798 53.30 -46.02 -26.15
CA GLY A 798 54.02 -45.66 -24.96
C GLY A 798 54.76 -44.30 -25.03
N ASN A 799 54.48 -43.45 -26.03
CA ASN A 799 55.06 -42.15 -26.25
C ASN A 799 53.96 -41.04 -26.23
N PRO A 800 53.27 -40.80 -25.10
CA PRO A 800 52.23 -39.83 -25.04
C PRO A 800 52.76 -38.40 -25.19
N ALA A 801 52.07 -37.59 -26.01
CA ALA A 801 52.34 -36.18 -26.09
C ALA A 801 51.85 -35.45 -24.77
N PRO A 802 52.52 -34.34 -24.37
CA PRO A 802 52.18 -33.64 -23.15
C PRO A 802 50.69 -33.12 -23.07
N ASN A 803 50.10 -32.89 -24.22
CA ASN A 803 48.70 -32.40 -24.37
C ASN A 803 47.69 -33.50 -24.76
N PHE A 804 48.05 -34.77 -24.61
CA PHE A 804 47.16 -35.90 -24.98
C PHE A 804 45.97 -36.00 -24.02
N ASN A 805 44.77 -35.86 -24.58
CA ASN A 805 43.50 -35.96 -23.85
C ASN A 805 43.01 -37.43 -23.89
N LYS A 806 43.21 -38.17 -22.78
CA LYS A 806 42.80 -39.56 -22.63
C LYS A 806 41.29 -39.73 -22.72
N GLU A 807 40.53 -38.85 -22.16
CA GLU A 807 39.06 -38.95 -22.07
C GLU A 807 38.43 -38.72 -23.45
N ALA A 808 39.01 -37.82 -24.27
CA ALA A 808 38.63 -37.64 -25.67
C ALA A 808 39.00 -38.83 -26.54
N ALA A 809 40.09 -39.48 -26.23
CA ALA A 809 40.60 -40.61 -27.00
C ALA A 809 39.91 -41.94 -26.73
N ASP A 810 39.30 -42.11 -25.55
CA ASP A 810 38.51 -43.29 -25.16
C ASP A 810 37.09 -43.19 -25.74
N LEU A 811 36.94 -43.57 -27.01
CA LEU A 811 35.66 -43.43 -27.71
C LEU A 811 34.64 -44.53 -27.44
N ASN A 812 35.05 -45.59 -26.78
CA ASN A 812 34.14 -46.65 -26.40
C ASN A 812 33.72 -46.60 -24.92
N GLY A 813 34.41 -45.75 -24.09
CA GLY A 813 34.11 -45.54 -22.66
C GLY A 813 34.50 -46.76 -21.80
N ASP A 814 35.44 -47.62 -22.28
CA ASP A 814 35.83 -48.81 -21.53
C ASP A 814 37.03 -48.56 -20.59
N GLY A 815 37.61 -47.34 -20.62
CA GLY A 815 38.74 -46.89 -19.81
C GLY A 815 40.10 -47.30 -20.36
N GLU A 816 40.16 -48.02 -21.48
CA GLU A 816 41.39 -48.45 -22.16
C GLU A 816 41.49 -47.78 -23.54
N ILE A 817 42.60 -47.12 -23.83
CA ILE A 817 42.84 -46.52 -25.13
C ILE A 817 43.61 -47.50 -25.97
N ASN A 818 42.94 -47.99 -27.01
CA ASN A 818 43.47 -49.06 -27.86
C ASN A 818 43.03 -48.92 -29.35
N VAL A 819 43.26 -49.90 -30.16
CA VAL A 819 42.99 -49.87 -31.62
C VAL A 819 41.50 -49.72 -31.92
N THR A 820 40.62 -50.10 -30.97
CA THR A 820 39.18 -49.98 -31.16
C THR A 820 38.74 -48.52 -31.18
N ASP A 821 39.39 -47.63 -30.37
CA ASP A 821 39.14 -46.18 -30.33
C ASP A 821 39.61 -45.50 -31.62
N ILE A 822 40.76 -45.90 -32.11
CA ILE A 822 41.30 -45.47 -33.44
C ILE A 822 40.31 -45.75 -34.55
N VAL A 823 39.71 -46.94 -34.58
CA VAL A 823 38.68 -47.27 -35.59
C VAL A 823 37.48 -46.40 -35.49
N LYS A 824 37.03 -46.02 -34.25
CA LYS A 824 35.95 -45.12 -34.07
C LYS A 824 36.29 -43.67 -34.47
N MET A 825 37.52 -43.17 -34.19
CA MET A 825 38.05 -41.92 -34.73
C MET A 825 38.03 -41.86 -36.25
N VAL A 826 38.50 -42.90 -36.93
CA VAL A 826 38.47 -42.98 -38.39
C VAL A 826 37.02 -42.86 -38.90
N ASN A 827 36.09 -43.53 -38.29
CA ASN A 827 34.66 -43.46 -38.67
C ASN A 827 34.10 -42.05 -38.53
N ILE A 828 34.40 -41.33 -37.43
CA ILE A 828 33.99 -39.93 -37.22
C ILE A 828 34.54 -39.04 -38.34
N ILE A 829 35.80 -39.17 -38.69
CA ILE A 829 36.48 -38.40 -39.75
C ILE A 829 35.86 -38.70 -41.13
N MET A 830 35.56 -39.94 -41.41
CA MET A 830 34.94 -40.36 -42.68
C MET A 830 33.49 -39.87 -42.81
N GLU A 831 32.70 -39.91 -41.73
CA GLU A 831 31.34 -39.34 -41.71
C GLU A 831 31.34 -37.83 -41.91
N ALA A 832 32.28 -37.11 -41.28
CA ALA A 832 32.42 -35.69 -41.42
C ALA A 832 32.80 -35.28 -42.86
N THR A 833 33.59 -36.11 -43.54
CA THR A 833 34.03 -35.95 -44.95
C THR A 833 32.88 -36.20 -45.94
N SER A 834 32.11 -37.26 -45.75
CA SER A 834 30.93 -37.57 -46.60
C SER A 834 29.81 -36.56 -46.46
N ARG A 835 29.60 -35.91 -45.26
CA ARG A 835 28.65 -34.81 -45.10
C ARG A 835 29.11 -33.52 -45.80
N ARG A 836 30.39 -33.30 -46.00
CA ARG A 836 30.93 -32.15 -46.75
C ARG A 836 30.77 -32.34 -48.26
N GLU A 837 30.88 -33.59 -48.78
CA GLU A 837 30.67 -33.89 -50.19
C GLU A 837 29.21 -33.84 -50.63
N ASN A 838 28.26 -34.15 -49.73
CA ASN A 838 26.81 -34.04 -49.98
C ASN A 838 26.25 -32.61 -49.87
N ARG A 839 27.06 -31.61 -49.46
CA ARG A 839 26.67 -30.20 -49.39
C ARG A 839 27.31 -29.35 -50.51
N ARG A 840 28.10 -29.95 -51.42
CA ARG A 840 28.56 -29.35 -52.68
C ARG A 840 27.74 -29.90 -53.86
#